data_34a435fe11b0cea3eafdf2a96bbcd156
#
_entry.id   34a435fe11b0cea3eafdf2a96bbcd156
#
_cell.length_a   1.000
_cell.length_b   1.000
_cell.length_c   1.000
_cell.angle_alpha   90.00
_cell.angle_beta   90.00
_cell.angle_gamma   90.00
#
_symmetry.space_group_name_H-M   'P 1'
#
loop_
_entity.id
_entity.type
_entity.pdbx_description
1 polymer ?
#
loop_
_entity_poly.entity_id
_entity_poly.type
_entity_poly.pdbx_seq_one_letter_code
_entity_poly.pdbx_strand_id
1 'polypeptide(L)'
;MVYYLSMRKWEDSMKITNLGGYPSIDSFVDAKLGRCNSSYRSFESLFELMFSESSNVLWEESKGYRVSKTTYAQAREHILSRASRLRELMPDAKSSSVVGLYMDNSLDWIEVFWAILRAGFSPLLLNLRLDDDTLEYALRVTDAAAVVSDGKRFSVKTIPAEKLTADAPGIDTKEFGTAVMVMSSGTSSHVKICGYTAEEFCCQIQGSYGIIKQCARIKKHYEGELKLLTFLPFYHIFGLVAVYIWFAFFSRTFVRLNDMQPQTILNTIKRHKVTHIFAVPLFWEKVYEQAMRTISERGEKTVKKFEKGMKISRKLGDSALSDLFSKKAFREVRDGMFGESVQFMITGGSYISPQVLEFFNAIGYRLADGYGMSEIGITSVELSGKRSLLNSCSVGMPMMGMEYKINEQGELLVRGKAMAKFIIEDGERHSNEDWFNTRDLASFDGSCYRILGRKDDLIIAPNGENLNPNLIESKLEVAGTRGVCLAAAQENGKHIPTLIVSVSKYITGERLSAVEKQLREKIAGLNLSGQVTRLVFVEDSLMTDTEFKLNRSRLSKALADGELTEVVPDRALVGRADDDIARKITLMFAMALQKPEDEIGYDADFFTDLGGTSLDYFSLVAGMRDEFRVSFHTGDMSMSTVRELHDYILEKQ
;
A
#
# COMPACT_ATOMS: atom_id res chain seq x y z
N MET A 1 34.72 -29.29 -12.70
CA MET A 1 34.90 -29.73 -11.31
C MET A 1 35.19 -28.55 -10.36
N VAL A 2 36.01 -27.57 -10.73
CA VAL A 2 36.30 -26.38 -9.90
C VAL A 2 35.06 -25.44 -9.76
N TYR A 3 34.22 -25.36 -10.76
CA TYR A 3 32.97 -24.55 -10.72
C TYR A 3 31.89 -25.19 -9.81
N TYR A 4 31.86 -26.51 -9.70
CA TYR A 4 30.92 -27.23 -8.82
C TYR A 4 31.32 -27.14 -7.34
N LEU A 5 32.62 -27.05 -7.05
CA LEU A 5 33.15 -26.87 -5.69
C LEU A 5 33.02 -25.42 -5.18
N SER A 6 33.01 -24.43 -6.08
CA SER A 6 32.74 -23.05 -5.72
C SER A 6 31.25 -22.80 -5.40
N MET A 7 30.31 -23.46 -6.09
CA MET A 7 28.89 -23.38 -5.77
C MET A 7 28.57 -24.06 -4.43
N ARG A 8 29.14 -25.20 -4.11
CA ARG A 8 28.98 -25.83 -2.79
C ARG A 8 29.55 -24.98 -1.65
N LYS A 9 30.69 -24.30 -1.84
CA LYS A 9 31.21 -23.34 -0.86
C LYS A 9 30.35 -22.09 -0.69
N TRP A 10 29.57 -21.71 -1.71
CA TRP A 10 28.58 -20.61 -1.61
C TRP A 10 27.28 -21.08 -0.94
N GLU A 11 26.88 -22.33 -1.15
CA GLU A 11 25.70 -22.90 -0.48
C GLU A 11 25.96 -23.17 1.01
N ASP A 12 27.18 -23.59 1.37
CA ASP A 12 27.59 -23.83 2.78
C ASP A 12 27.86 -22.53 3.58
N SER A 13 27.98 -21.38 2.93
CA SER A 13 28.20 -20.09 3.61
C SER A 13 26.93 -19.31 3.94
N MET A 14 25.79 -19.68 3.40
CA MET A 14 24.49 -19.21 3.90
C MET A 14 24.09 -20.05 5.11
N LYS A 15 24.79 -19.87 6.22
CA LYS A 15 24.30 -20.35 7.51
C LYS A 15 22.90 -19.79 7.68
N ILE A 16 21.93 -20.68 7.86
CA ILE A 16 20.56 -20.37 8.25
C ILE A 16 20.65 -19.47 9.48
N THR A 17 20.54 -18.17 9.28
CA THR A 17 20.56 -17.17 10.33
C THR A 17 19.11 -16.93 10.76
N ASN A 18 18.88 -16.79 12.06
CA ASN A 18 17.60 -16.41 12.66
C ASN A 18 16.53 -17.51 12.78
N LEU A 19 16.92 -18.79 12.84
CA LEU A 19 15.99 -19.89 13.11
C LEU A 19 16.00 -20.39 14.57
N GLY A 20 16.56 -19.61 15.52
CA GLY A 20 16.50 -19.94 16.94
C GLY A 20 17.05 -21.35 17.30
N GLY A 21 18.04 -21.86 16.56
CA GLY A 21 18.61 -23.18 16.77
C GLY A 21 17.89 -24.34 16.07
N TYR A 22 16.81 -24.06 15.33
CA TYR A 22 16.14 -25.09 14.53
C TYR A 22 16.97 -25.48 13.30
N PRO A 23 17.01 -26.79 12.94
CA PRO A 23 17.90 -27.30 11.87
C PRO A 23 17.40 -26.93 10.46
N SER A 24 16.13 -26.56 10.31
CA SER A 24 15.55 -26.16 9.03
C SER A 24 14.38 -25.20 9.23
N ILE A 25 14.00 -24.48 8.14
CA ILE A 25 12.81 -23.63 8.15
C ILE A 25 11.53 -24.45 8.44
N ASP A 26 11.42 -25.66 7.91
CA ASP A 26 10.26 -26.51 8.17
C ASP A 26 10.13 -26.83 9.66
N SER A 27 11.22 -27.26 10.30
CA SER A 27 11.20 -27.56 11.74
C SER A 27 10.91 -26.33 12.60
N PHE A 28 11.41 -25.15 12.20
CA PHE A 28 11.11 -23.89 12.86
C PHE A 28 9.62 -23.51 12.73
N VAL A 29 9.09 -23.56 11.51
CA VAL A 29 7.70 -23.23 11.22
C VAL A 29 6.75 -24.24 11.87
N ASP A 30 7.03 -25.55 11.75
CA ASP A 30 6.21 -26.61 12.35
C ASP A 30 6.20 -26.51 13.88
N ALA A 31 7.31 -26.18 14.52
CA ALA A 31 7.37 -25.98 15.95
C ALA A 31 6.57 -24.75 16.42
N LYS A 32 6.72 -23.62 15.72
CA LYS A 32 5.94 -22.39 16.05
C LYS A 32 4.43 -22.60 15.83
N LEU A 33 4.04 -23.17 14.69
CA LEU A 33 2.64 -23.43 14.37
C LEU A 33 2.04 -24.52 15.24
N GLY A 34 2.81 -25.55 15.63
CA GLY A 34 2.39 -26.57 16.58
C GLY A 34 1.95 -25.96 17.91
N ARG A 35 2.67 -24.96 18.40
CA ARG A 35 2.28 -24.20 19.61
C ARG A 35 1.04 -23.35 19.37
N CYS A 36 0.89 -22.75 18.20
CA CYS A 36 -0.31 -21.98 17.82
C CYS A 36 -1.55 -22.87 17.65
N ASN A 37 -1.38 -24.16 17.35
CA ASN A 37 -2.46 -25.15 17.22
C ASN A 37 -2.90 -25.77 18.54
N SER A 38 -2.12 -25.64 19.60
CA SER A 38 -2.50 -26.14 20.92
C SER A 38 -3.68 -25.33 21.46
N SER A 39 -4.41 -25.86 22.43
CA SER A 39 -5.71 -25.38 22.93
C SER A 39 -5.73 -23.96 23.52
N TYR A 40 -4.63 -23.24 23.45
CA TYR A 40 -4.47 -21.89 23.99
C TYR A 40 -4.23 -20.86 22.86
N ARG A 41 -5.29 -20.44 22.20
CA ARG A 41 -5.25 -19.31 21.27
C ARG A 41 -5.60 -18.04 22.01
N SER A 42 -4.62 -17.46 22.69
CA SER A 42 -4.72 -16.20 23.42
C SER A 42 -3.69 -15.19 22.93
N PHE A 43 -3.91 -13.91 23.16
CA PHE A 43 -2.89 -12.90 22.88
C PHE A 43 -1.63 -13.08 23.71
N GLU A 44 -1.73 -13.65 24.90
CA GLU A 44 -0.58 -14.07 25.69
C GLU A 44 0.26 -15.09 24.94
N SER A 45 -0.36 -16.16 24.44
CA SER A 45 0.34 -17.20 23.67
C SER A 45 0.98 -16.63 22.40
N LEU A 46 0.28 -15.75 21.68
CA LEU A 46 0.83 -15.07 20.50
C LEU A 46 2.02 -14.19 20.85
N PHE A 47 1.93 -13.42 21.93
CA PHE A 47 3.01 -12.57 22.41
C PHE A 47 4.26 -13.39 22.73
N GLU A 48 4.12 -14.46 23.52
CA GLU A 48 5.23 -15.34 23.87
C GLU A 48 5.85 -16.01 22.64
N LEU A 49 5.04 -16.43 21.66
CA LEU A 49 5.53 -17.02 20.41
C LEU A 49 6.23 -16.02 19.51
N MET A 50 5.73 -14.78 19.42
CA MET A 50 6.36 -13.74 18.59
C MET A 50 7.69 -13.28 19.11
N PHE A 51 7.84 -13.19 20.44
CA PHE A 51 9.04 -12.71 21.11
C PHE A 51 9.96 -13.85 21.60
N SER A 52 9.73 -15.09 21.18
CA SER A 52 10.52 -16.26 21.59
C SER A 52 11.96 -16.21 21.10
N GLU A 53 12.22 -15.68 19.90
CA GLU A 53 13.55 -15.56 19.31
C GLU A 53 14.17 -14.20 19.69
N SER A 54 14.49 -14.05 20.94
CA SER A 54 14.83 -12.79 21.59
C SER A 54 16.06 -12.06 21.01
N SER A 55 17.01 -12.79 20.44
CA SER A 55 18.24 -12.22 19.84
C SER A 55 18.02 -11.66 18.43
N ASN A 56 16.91 -12.01 17.77
CA ASN A 56 16.61 -11.54 16.44
C ASN A 56 16.31 -10.02 16.46
N VAL A 57 16.66 -9.34 15.36
CA VAL A 57 16.36 -7.92 15.20
C VAL A 57 14.89 -7.77 14.78
N LEU A 58 14.11 -7.04 15.58
CA LEU A 58 12.73 -6.67 15.26
C LEU A 58 12.68 -5.47 14.33
N TRP A 59 13.42 -4.42 14.65
CA TRP A 59 13.31 -3.13 13.99
C TRP A 59 14.67 -2.59 13.58
N GLU A 60 14.77 -2.14 12.33
CA GLU A 60 15.90 -1.37 11.80
C GLU A 60 15.44 -0.03 11.28
N GLU A 61 16.15 1.03 11.63
CA GLU A 61 15.90 2.38 11.12
C GLU A 61 17.20 3.13 10.85
N SER A 62 17.14 4.05 9.89
CA SER A 62 18.26 4.97 9.63
C SER A 62 18.15 6.20 10.51
N LYS A 63 19.20 6.46 11.33
CA LYS A 63 19.39 7.69 12.12
C LYS A 63 20.62 8.41 11.56
N GLY A 64 20.41 9.24 10.54
CA GLY A 64 21.50 9.82 9.77
C GLY A 64 22.38 8.75 9.13
N TYR A 65 23.68 8.77 9.39
CA TYR A 65 24.64 7.78 8.86
C TYR A 65 24.63 6.43 9.59
N ARG A 66 23.94 6.30 10.71
CA ARG A 66 23.92 5.07 11.50
C ARG A 66 22.63 4.31 11.27
N VAL A 67 22.70 2.98 11.38
CA VAL A 67 21.53 2.09 11.44
C VAL A 67 21.31 1.74 12.90
N SER A 68 20.18 2.12 13.44
CA SER A 68 19.71 1.70 14.76
C SER A 68 18.99 0.36 14.63
N LYS A 69 19.21 -0.53 15.58
CA LYS A 69 18.59 -1.86 15.62
C LYS A 69 18.03 -2.11 17.01
N THR A 70 16.80 -2.63 17.07
CA THR A 70 16.16 -3.08 18.30
C THR A 70 15.83 -4.56 18.17
N THR A 71 16.24 -5.35 19.15
CA THR A 71 15.96 -6.79 19.18
C THR A 71 14.56 -7.08 19.72
N TYR A 72 14.06 -8.29 19.48
CA TYR A 72 12.80 -8.76 20.06
C TYR A 72 12.85 -8.76 21.60
N ALA A 73 14.00 -9.05 22.20
CA ALA A 73 14.18 -8.98 23.66
C ALA A 73 14.01 -7.56 24.19
N GLN A 74 14.69 -6.59 23.58
CA GLN A 74 14.59 -5.18 23.98
C GLN A 74 13.15 -4.66 23.84
N ALA A 75 12.51 -4.93 22.69
CA ALA A 75 11.11 -4.54 22.49
C ALA A 75 10.17 -5.19 23.52
N ARG A 76 10.40 -6.47 23.88
CA ARG A 76 9.63 -7.15 24.93
C ARG A 76 9.74 -6.45 26.29
N GLU A 77 10.93 -6.05 26.69
CA GLU A 77 11.15 -5.29 27.94
C GLU A 77 10.44 -3.95 27.91
N HIS A 78 10.54 -3.22 26.79
CA HIS A 78 9.83 -1.96 26.61
C HIS A 78 8.30 -2.14 26.69
N ILE A 79 7.76 -3.18 26.04
CA ILE A 79 6.33 -3.50 26.06
C ILE A 79 5.85 -3.73 27.49
N LEU A 80 6.57 -4.54 28.27
CA LEU A 80 6.20 -4.84 29.66
C LEU A 80 6.18 -3.57 30.53
N SER A 81 7.18 -2.71 30.39
CA SER A 81 7.26 -1.45 31.10
C SER A 81 6.13 -0.50 30.69
N ARG A 82 5.88 -0.33 29.39
CA ARG A 82 4.79 0.51 28.85
C ARG A 82 3.42 0.00 29.30
N ALA A 83 3.21 -1.32 29.35
CA ALA A 83 1.95 -1.91 29.84
C ALA A 83 1.68 -1.56 31.31
N SER A 84 2.69 -1.66 32.16
CA SER A 84 2.59 -1.25 33.56
C SER A 84 2.23 0.24 33.69
N ARG A 85 2.92 1.09 32.93
CA ARG A 85 2.66 2.51 32.93
C ARG A 85 1.26 2.86 32.45
N LEU A 86 0.77 2.14 31.41
CA LEU A 86 -0.60 2.33 30.93
C LEU A 86 -1.63 1.97 32.01
N ARG A 87 -1.41 0.89 32.76
CA ARG A 87 -2.27 0.51 33.89
C ARG A 87 -2.28 1.56 35.01
N GLU A 88 -1.12 2.10 35.38
CA GLU A 88 -1.03 3.18 36.33
C GLU A 88 -1.82 4.42 35.91
N LEU A 89 -1.76 4.75 34.59
CA LEU A 89 -2.50 5.88 34.05
C LEU A 89 -4.01 5.61 33.92
N MET A 90 -4.44 4.35 33.98
CA MET A 90 -5.83 3.91 33.82
C MET A 90 -6.27 2.98 34.98
N PRO A 91 -6.17 3.38 36.24
CA PRO A 91 -6.42 2.49 37.38
C PRO A 91 -7.86 1.98 37.48
N ASP A 92 -8.82 2.80 37.04
CA ASP A 92 -10.26 2.50 37.11
C ASP A 92 -10.78 1.76 35.83
N ALA A 93 -9.95 1.59 34.80
CA ALA A 93 -10.37 0.93 33.58
C ALA A 93 -10.50 -0.58 33.79
N LYS A 94 -11.62 -1.13 33.34
CA LYS A 94 -11.89 -2.57 33.42
C LYS A 94 -11.01 -3.33 32.46
N SER A 95 -10.72 -4.59 32.77
CA SER A 95 -10.15 -5.52 31.80
C SER A 95 -11.03 -5.58 30.55
N SER A 96 -10.39 -5.64 29.40
CA SER A 96 -11.04 -5.57 28.07
C SER A 96 -11.63 -4.22 27.67
N SER A 97 -11.46 -3.14 28.48
CA SER A 97 -11.77 -1.77 28.01
C SER A 97 -11.05 -1.48 26.70
N VAL A 98 -11.74 -0.76 25.82
CA VAL A 98 -11.17 -0.37 24.53
C VAL A 98 -10.23 0.83 24.71
N VAL A 99 -9.06 0.76 24.10
CA VAL A 99 -8.09 1.85 24.04
C VAL A 99 -7.73 2.12 22.58
N GLY A 100 -8.04 3.33 22.12
CA GLY A 100 -7.65 3.78 20.77
C GLY A 100 -6.12 3.88 20.65
N LEU A 101 -5.58 3.50 19.50
CA LEU A 101 -4.18 3.68 19.14
C LEU A 101 -4.11 4.58 17.90
N TYR A 102 -3.67 5.83 18.08
CA TYR A 102 -3.54 6.85 17.04
C TYR A 102 -2.08 7.26 16.90
N MET A 103 -1.31 6.48 16.16
CA MET A 103 0.13 6.67 15.93
C MET A 103 0.51 6.19 14.53
N ASP A 104 1.56 6.78 13.96
CA ASP A 104 2.14 6.31 12.70
C ASP A 104 3.07 5.09 12.91
N ASN A 105 3.36 4.39 11.81
CA ASN A 105 4.24 3.22 11.83
C ASN A 105 5.60 3.54 12.45
N SER A 106 5.91 2.90 13.55
CA SER A 106 7.16 3.06 14.29
C SER A 106 7.42 1.86 15.19
N LEU A 107 8.59 1.80 15.79
CA LEU A 107 8.85 0.85 16.87
C LEU A 107 7.90 1.12 18.05
N ASP A 108 7.68 2.39 18.38
CA ASP A 108 6.76 2.79 19.45
C ASP A 108 5.33 2.31 19.18
N TRP A 109 4.86 2.35 17.91
CA TRP A 109 3.55 1.80 17.56
C TRP A 109 3.46 0.31 17.93
N ILE A 110 4.48 -0.48 17.56
CA ILE A 110 4.53 -1.93 17.89
C ILE A 110 4.51 -2.14 19.41
N GLU A 111 5.34 -1.39 20.13
CA GLU A 111 5.45 -1.52 21.58
C GLU A 111 4.18 -1.10 22.29
N VAL A 112 3.53 0.00 21.87
CA VAL A 112 2.26 0.47 22.44
C VAL A 112 1.11 -0.47 22.11
N PHE A 113 1.04 -1.00 20.88
CA PHE A 113 0.04 -1.99 20.49
C PHE A 113 0.04 -3.20 21.43
N TRP A 114 1.22 -3.78 21.67
CA TRP A 114 1.34 -4.90 22.61
C TRP A 114 1.20 -4.49 24.07
N ALA A 115 1.61 -3.27 24.43
CA ALA A 115 1.41 -2.75 25.77
C ALA A 115 -0.08 -2.59 26.12
N ILE A 116 -0.91 -2.15 25.17
CA ILE A 116 -2.37 -2.10 25.35
C ILE A 116 -2.92 -3.50 25.62
N LEU A 117 -2.58 -4.48 24.78
CA LEU A 117 -3.00 -5.87 24.96
C LEU A 117 -2.48 -6.45 26.30
N ARG A 118 -1.19 -6.23 26.61
CA ARG A 118 -0.54 -6.74 27.83
C ARG A 118 -1.08 -6.09 29.10
N ALA A 119 -1.58 -4.85 29.00
CA ALA A 119 -2.27 -4.19 30.11
C ALA A 119 -3.72 -4.69 30.32
N GLY A 120 -4.18 -5.67 29.54
CA GLY A 120 -5.54 -6.22 29.60
C GLY A 120 -6.57 -5.42 28.82
N PHE A 121 -6.17 -4.50 27.96
CA PHE A 121 -7.07 -3.68 27.15
C PHE A 121 -7.15 -4.17 25.69
N SER A 122 -8.21 -3.77 25.00
CA SER A 122 -8.44 -4.10 23.59
C SER A 122 -8.11 -2.89 22.71
N PRO A 123 -7.06 -2.95 21.86
CA PRO A 123 -6.71 -1.83 20.99
C PRO A 123 -7.74 -1.63 19.87
N LEU A 124 -8.18 -0.38 19.70
CA LEU A 124 -8.87 0.11 18.51
C LEU A 124 -7.86 0.87 17.65
N LEU A 125 -7.54 0.32 16.48
CA LEU A 125 -6.54 0.91 15.57
C LEU A 125 -7.18 2.04 14.77
N LEU A 126 -6.86 3.27 15.14
CA LEU A 126 -7.42 4.47 14.54
C LEU A 126 -6.68 4.82 13.24
N ASN A 127 -7.44 5.04 12.18
CA ASN A 127 -6.90 5.42 10.89
C ASN A 127 -6.56 6.93 10.88
N LEU A 128 -5.28 7.26 10.76
CA LEU A 128 -4.76 8.63 10.84
C LEU A 128 -5.27 9.56 9.73
N ARG A 129 -5.88 9.00 8.68
CA ARG A 129 -6.35 9.72 7.49
C ARG A 129 -7.84 10.02 7.50
N LEU A 130 -8.56 9.54 8.51
CA LEU A 130 -9.99 9.83 8.64
C LEU A 130 -10.19 11.18 9.33
N ASP A 131 -11.31 11.79 9.03
CA ASP A 131 -11.76 13.03 9.68
C ASP A 131 -12.09 12.81 11.16
N ASP A 132 -12.17 13.91 11.89
CA ASP A 132 -12.37 13.91 13.33
C ASP A 132 -13.71 13.31 13.73
N ASP A 133 -14.77 13.59 12.97
CA ASP A 133 -16.13 13.09 13.26
C ASP A 133 -16.18 11.57 13.14
N THR A 134 -15.51 11.01 12.13
CA THR A 134 -15.41 9.56 11.92
C THR A 134 -14.58 8.89 13.03
N LEU A 135 -13.49 9.50 13.46
CA LEU A 135 -12.67 8.99 14.57
C LEU A 135 -13.43 9.02 15.90
N GLU A 136 -14.11 10.14 16.20
CA GLU A 136 -14.92 10.28 17.41
C GLU A 136 -16.15 9.35 17.39
N TYR A 137 -16.74 9.11 16.22
CA TYR A 137 -17.78 8.07 16.06
C TYR A 137 -17.25 6.69 16.43
N ALA A 138 -16.06 6.31 15.93
CA ALA A 138 -15.47 5.01 16.23
C ALA A 138 -15.18 4.83 17.73
N LEU A 139 -14.67 5.87 18.40
CA LEU A 139 -14.43 5.86 19.85
C LEU A 139 -15.73 5.69 20.63
N ARG A 140 -16.80 6.37 20.21
CA ARG A 140 -18.11 6.33 20.88
C ARG A 140 -18.77 4.96 20.73
N VAL A 141 -18.82 4.37 19.51
CA VAL A 141 -19.52 3.09 19.30
C VAL A 141 -18.78 1.90 19.88
N THR A 142 -17.49 2.06 20.20
CA THR A 142 -16.69 1.04 20.88
C THR A 142 -16.57 1.26 22.39
N ASP A 143 -17.19 2.32 22.94
CA ASP A 143 -17.07 2.72 24.34
C ASP A 143 -15.60 2.82 24.79
N ALA A 144 -14.79 3.50 23.97
CA ALA A 144 -13.35 3.63 24.21
C ALA A 144 -13.07 4.42 25.49
N ALA A 145 -12.30 3.84 26.41
CA ALA A 145 -11.96 4.46 27.69
C ALA A 145 -10.84 5.52 27.58
N ALA A 146 -9.97 5.37 26.59
CA ALA A 146 -8.86 6.28 26.32
C ALA A 146 -8.32 6.13 24.91
N VAL A 147 -7.45 7.06 24.49
CA VAL A 147 -6.64 6.98 23.28
C VAL A 147 -5.18 7.22 23.63
N VAL A 148 -4.29 6.36 23.14
CA VAL A 148 -2.84 6.65 23.10
C VAL A 148 -2.54 7.32 21.76
N SER A 149 -1.92 8.50 21.79
CA SER A 149 -1.75 9.35 20.63
C SER A 149 -0.41 10.09 20.60
N ASP A 150 0.13 10.29 19.40
CA ASP A 150 1.24 11.20 19.11
C ASP A 150 0.68 12.61 18.79
N GLY A 151 0.32 13.37 19.84
CA GLY A 151 0.00 14.79 19.76
C GLY A 151 -1.46 15.17 19.54
N LYS A 152 -2.29 14.35 18.88
CA LYS A 152 -3.73 14.64 18.69
C LYS A 152 -4.51 14.38 19.97
N ARG A 153 -5.48 15.27 20.29
CA ARG A 153 -6.42 15.13 21.42
C ARG A 153 -7.78 14.65 20.93
N PHE A 154 -8.46 13.88 21.77
CA PHE A 154 -9.77 13.29 21.53
C PHE A 154 -10.75 13.66 22.65
N SER A 155 -12.03 13.44 22.44
CA SER A 155 -13.09 13.66 23.43
C SER A 155 -12.94 12.78 24.67
N VAL A 156 -12.39 11.57 24.48
CA VAL A 156 -12.05 10.67 25.58
C VAL A 156 -10.65 10.98 26.15
N LYS A 157 -10.30 10.35 27.28
CA LYS A 157 -8.97 10.52 27.88
C LYS A 157 -7.86 10.26 26.86
N THR A 158 -7.06 11.28 26.56
CA THR A 158 -5.91 11.13 25.67
C THR A 158 -4.63 10.96 26.49
N ILE A 159 -3.90 9.90 26.22
CA ILE A 159 -2.60 9.58 26.83
C ILE A 159 -1.53 9.82 25.77
N PRO A 160 -0.66 10.83 25.93
CA PRO A 160 0.47 11.03 25.03
C PRO A 160 1.39 9.81 25.04
N ALA A 161 1.78 9.31 23.87
CA ALA A 161 2.63 8.12 23.75
C ALA A 161 3.97 8.29 24.50
N GLU A 162 4.51 9.49 24.53
CA GLU A 162 5.72 9.86 25.28
C GLU A 162 5.63 9.63 26.81
N LYS A 163 4.40 9.60 27.38
CA LYS A 163 4.18 9.28 28.79
C LYS A 163 4.25 7.79 29.11
N LEU A 164 4.25 6.95 28.08
CA LEU A 164 4.45 5.51 28.17
C LEU A 164 5.94 5.18 28.03
N THR A 165 6.79 5.76 28.89
CA THR A 165 8.23 5.52 28.85
C THR A 165 8.58 4.12 29.34
N ALA A 166 9.73 3.60 28.85
CA ALA A 166 10.20 2.25 29.15
C ALA A 166 10.88 2.09 30.52
N ASP A 167 10.92 3.15 31.36
CA ASP A 167 11.72 3.18 32.59
C ASP A 167 10.90 2.84 33.87
N ALA A 168 9.65 2.42 33.74
CA ALA A 168 8.83 2.07 34.90
C ALA A 168 9.06 0.61 35.33
N PRO A 169 9.13 0.33 36.65
CA PRO A 169 9.17 -1.05 37.13
C PRO A 169 7.89 -1.78 36.72
N GLY A 170 8.03 -2.93 36.07
CA GLY A 170 6.91 -3.68 35.53
C GLY A 170 5.99 -4.23 36.63
N ILE A 171 4.72 -3.85 36.64
CA ILE A 171 3.69 -4.57 37.38
C ILE A 171 3.26 -5.73 36.47
N ASP A 172 3.46 -6.96 36.93
CA ASP A 172 3.05 -8.16 36.19
C ASP A 172 1.53 -8.31 36.26
N THR A 173 0.83 -7.69 35.29
CA THR A 173 -0.59 -7.97 35.08
C THR A 173 -0.67 -9.29 34.31
N LYS A 174 -1.37 -10.29 34.87
CA LYS A 174 -1.56 -11.60 34.23
C LYS A 174 -2.65 -11.58 33.15
N GLU A 175 -3.22 -10.42 32.85
CA GLU A 175 -4.36 -10.30 31.94
C GLU A 175 -3.93 -9.72 30.60
N PHE A 176 -4.43 -10.28 29.53
CA PHE A 176 -4.32 -9.74 28.17
C PHE A 176 -5.68 -9.25 27.67
N GLY A 177 -5.67 -8.27 26.77
CA GLY A 177 -6.87 -7.85 26.04
C GLY A 177 -7.47 -8.99 25.23
N THR A 178 -8.74 -8.86 24.87
CA THR A 178 -9.51 -9.95 24.26
C THR A 178 -9.70 -9.80 22.74
N ALA A 179 -9.59 -8.59 22.21
CA ALA A 179 -9.78 -8.31 20.80
C ALA A 179 -8.87 -7.16 20.32
N VAL A 180 -8.58 -7.18 19.03
CA VAL A 180 -8.00 -6.05 18.27
C VAL A 180 -9.07 -5.58 17.28
N MET A 181 -9.33 -4.29 17.25
CA MET A 181 -10.35 -3.69 16.37
C MET A 181 -9.68 -2.86 15.29
N VAL A 182 -10.10 -3.09 14.04
CA VAL A 182 -9.58 -2.41 12.85
C VAL A 182 -10.72 -1.68 12.17
N MET A 183 -10.50 -0.42 11.78
CA MET A 183 -11.46 0.35 11.01
C MET A 183 -11.41 -0.06 9.53
N SER A 184 -12.57 -0.29 8.92
CA SER A 184 -12.63 -0.49 7.47
C SER A 184 -12.56 0.86 6.74
N SER A 185 -11.99 0.84 5.54
CA SER A 185 -11.98 1.99 4.63
C SER A 185 -13.28 2.11 3.82
N GLY A 186 -14.42 1.73 4.38
CA GLY A 186 -15.70 1.53 3.68
C GLY A 186 -16.07 2.64 2.68
N THR A 187 -16.68 2.21 1.58
CA THR A 187 -17.31 3.10 0.58
C THR A 187 -18.70 3.58 1.03
N SER A 188 -19.20 3.07 2.15
CA SER A 188 -20.46 3.46 2.77
C SER A 188 -20.29 4.73 3.62
N SER A 189 -21.37 5.46 3.82
CA SER A 189 -21.42 6.69 4.62
C SER A 189 -20.96 6.53 6.08
N HIS A 190 -20.75 5.29 6.55
CA HIS A 190 -20.29 4.97 7.90
C HIS A 190 -19.14 3.96 7.88
N VAL A 191 -18.13 4.22 8.72
CA VAL A 191 -16.99 3.31 8.90
C VAL A 191 -17.45 2.07 9.69
N LYS A 192 -17.03 0.88 9.24
CA LYS A 192 -17.23 -0.35 10.00
C LYS A 192 -16.01 -0.64 10.87
N ILE A 193 -16.22 -1.27 12.01
CA ILE A 193 -15.16 -1.70 12.92
C ILE A 193 -15.15 -3.21 13.00
N CYS A 194 -14.06 -3.82 12.58
CA CYS A 194 -13.88 -5.27 12.49
C CYS A 194 -13.04 -5.75 13.67
N GLY A 195 -13.60 -6.63 14.49
CA GLY A 195 -12.94 -7.14 15.69
C GLY A 195 -12.38 -8.54 15.48
N TYR A 196 -11.09 -8.70 15.84
CA TYR A 196 -10.33 -9.93 15.74
C TYR A 196 -9.88 -10.37 17.14
N THR A 197 -10.12 -11.61 17.50
CA THR A 197 -9.53 -12.24 18.69
C THR A 197 -8.20 -12.90 18.34
N ALA A 198 -7.53 -13.46 19.32
CA ALA A 198 -6.29 -14.22 19.08
C ALA A 198 -6.54 -15.46 18.20
N GLU A 199 -7.75 -16.01 18.19
CA GLU A 199 -8.09 -17.16 17.35
C GLU A 199 -8.01 -16.81 15.87
N GLU A 200 -8.62 -15.71 15.44
CA GLU A 200 -8.60 -15.28 14.06
C GLU A 200 -7.17 -14.95 13.60
N PHE A 201 -6.35 -14.29 14.44
CA PHE A 201 -4.94 -14.08 14.13
C PHE A 201 -4.14 -15.39 14.01
N CYS A 202 -4.39 -16.36 14.87
CA CYS A 202 -3.78 -17.70 14.75
C CYS A 202 -4.18 -18.36 13.43
N CYS A 203 -5.45 -18.24 13.03
CA CYS A 203 -5.93 -18.76 11.74
C CYS A 203 -5.31 -18.04 10.54
N GLN A 204 -5.11 -16.71 10.61
CA GLN A 204 -4.39 -15.94 9.60
C GLN A 204 -2.94 -16.43 9.46
N ILE A 205 -2.24 -16.64 10.56
CA ILE A 205 -0.86 -17.15 10.59
C ILE A 205 -0.80 -18.57 10.00
N GLN A 206 -1.74 -19.44 10.36
CA GLN A 206 -1.83 -20.79 9.80
C GLN A 206 -2.10 -20.77 8.30
N GLY A 207 -2.95 -19.86 7.82
CA GLY A 207 -3.18 -19.62 6.40
C GLY A 207 -1.87 -19.27 5.67
N SER A 208 -1.02 -18.44 6.27
CA SER A 208 0.28 -18.08 5.72
C SER A 208 1.26 -19.26 5.61
N TYR A 209 1.09 -20.31 6.43
CA TYR A 209 1.89 -21.52 6.36
C TYR A 209 1.73 -22.28 5.04
N GLY A 210 0.52 -22.27 4.48
CA GLY A 210 0.29 -22.80 3.13
C GLY A 210 1.17 -22.16 2.07
N ILE A 211 1.51 -20.87 2.25
CA ILE A 211 2.43 -20.13 1.41
C ILE A 211 3.82 -20.79 1.39
N ILE A 212 4.37 -21.09 2.54
CA ILE A 212 5.70 -21.68 2.69
C ILE A 212 5.73 -23.09 2.10
N LYS A 213 4.65 -23.86 2.25
CA LYS A 213 4.56 -25.23 1.70
C LYS A 213 4.29 -25.27 0.20
N GLN A 214 3.48 -24.36 -0.31
CA GLN A 214 3.06 -24.36 -1.71
C GLN A 214 4.10 -23.81 -2.67
N CYS A 215 4.97 -22.92 -2.21
CA CYS A 215 5.98 -22.28 -3.03
C CYS A 215 7.40 -22.52 -2.51
N ALA A 216 8.08 -23.51 -3.07
CA ALA A 216 9.47 -23.84 -2.71
C ALA A 216 10.45 -22.66 -2.83
N ARG A 217 10.15 -21.65 -3.68
CA ARG A 217 10.95 -20.44 -3.81
C ARG A 217 10.78 -19.52 -2.60
N ILE A 218 9.54 -19.36 -2.10
CA ILE A 218 9.26 -18.58 -0.90
C ILE A 218 9.90 -19.23 0.32
N LYS A 219 9.91 -20.56 0.40
CA LYS A 219 10.60 -21.28 1.46
C LYS A 219 12.07 -20.86 1.56
N LYS A 220 12.77 -20.79 0.43
CA LYS A 220 14.17 -20.31 0.40
C LYS A 220 14.34 -18.89 0.94
N HIS A 221 13.35 -18.02 0.78
CA HIS A 221 13.40 -16.67 1.34
C HIS A 221 13.39 -16.67 2.88
N TYR A 222 12.69 -17.62 3.48
CA TYR A 222 12.67 -17.74 4.95
C TYR A 222 13.95 -18.37 5.54
N GLU A 223 14.74 -19.03 4.73
CA GLU A 223 16.03 -19.61 5.15
C GLU A 223 17.13 -18.54 5.32
N GLY A 224 16.97 -17.39 4.72
CA GLY A 224 17.89 -16.25 4.78
C GLY A 224 17.47 -15.16 5.75
N GLU A 225 18.23 -14.06 5.72
CA GLU A 225 17.84 -12.82 6.40
C GLU A 225 16.66 -12.20 5.68
N LEU A 226 15.47 -12.21 6.32
CA LEU A 226 14.27 -11.62 5.77
C LEU A 226 14.02 -10.25 6.39
N LYS A 227 14.02 -9.20 5.56
CA LYS A 227 13.77 -7.82 5.95
C LYS A 227 12.63 -7.24 5.14
N LEU A 228 11.62 -6.77 5.84
CA LEU A 228 10.41 -6.22 5.26
C LEU A 228 10.44 -4.69 5.34
N LEU A 229 10.22 -4.02 4.20
CA LEU A 229 10.05 -2.56 4.20
C LEU A 229 8.69 -2.20 4.80
N THR A 230 8.68 -1.31 5.80
CA THR A 230 7.46 -0.92 6.51
C THR A 230 7.01 0.49 6.16
N PHE A 231 5.98 0.59 5.34
CA PHE A 231 5.28 1.83 5.04
C PHE A 231 3.76 1.65 4.89
N LEU A 232 3.29 0.41 4.69
CA LEU A 232 1.86 0.14 4.79
C LEU A 232 1.40 0.35 6.24
N PRO A 233 0.35 1.16 6.45
CA PRO A 233 -0.10 1.48 7.81
C PRO A 233 -0.52 0.22 8.59
N PHE A 234 -0.01 0.09 9.81
CA PHE A 234 -0.35 -1.04 10.69
C PHE A 234 -1.76 -0.95 11.25
N TYR A 235 -2.43 0.20 11.14
CA TYR A 235 -3.84 0.34 11.48
C TYR A 235 -4.79 -0.20 10.40
N HIS A 236 -4.30 -0.59 9.23
CA HIS A 236 -5.06 -1.30 8.20
C HIS A 236 -4.77 -2.80 8.21
N ILE A 237 -5.79 -3.62 7.90
CA ILE A 237 -5.68 -5.09 7.93
C ILE A 237 -4.51 -5.62 7.09
N PHE A 238 -4.21 -5.02 5.93
CA PHE A 238 -3.09 -5.43 5.08
C PHE A 238 -1.75 -5.18 5.79
N GLY A 239 -1.54 -3.99 6.34
CA GLY A 239 -0.34 -3.67 7.12
C GLY A 239 -0.25 -4.47 8.41
N LEU A 240 -1.36 -4.61 9.14
CA LEU A 240 -1.40 -5.34 10.39
C LEU A 240 -1.09 -6.83 10.20
N VAL A 241 -1.83 -7.52 9.34
CA VAL A 241 -1.74 -8.98 9.21
C VAL A 241 -0.62 -9.41 8.27
N ALA A 242 -0.65 -8.98 7.00
CA ALA A 242 0.29 -9.49 6.01
C ALA A 242 1.71 -8.93 6.19
N VAL A 243 1.84 -7.70 6.71
CA VAL A 243 3.16 -7.12 7.00
C VAL A 243 3.58 -7.46 8.42
N TYR A 244 2.86 -7.00 9.45
CA TYR A 244 3.34 -7.08 10.81
C TYR A 244 3.16 -8.47 11.42
N ILE A 245 1.92 -8.97 11.60
CA ILE A 245 1.63 -10.20 12.36
C ILE A 245 2.33 -11.43 11.76
N TRP A 246 2.24 -11.65 10.44
CA TRP A 246 2.87 -12.81 9.80
C TRP A 246 4.39 -12.85 9.99
N PHE A 247 5.06 -11.72 9.80
CA PHE A 247 6.53 -11.69 9.87
C PHE A 247 7.05 -11.58 11.31
N ALA A 248 6.32 -10.89 12.21
CA ALA A 248 6.65 -10.87 13.63
C ALA A 248 6.52 -12.26 14.27
N PHE A 249 5.51 -13.04 13.87
CA PHE A 249 5.36 -14.40 14.34
C PHE A 249 6.58 -15.28 14.04
N PHE A 250 7.23 -15.05 12.91
CA PHE A 250 8.49 -15.74 12.53
C PHE A 250 9.74 -14.96 12.94
N SER A 251 9.63 -13.98 13.82
CA SER A 251 10.72 -13.18 14.37
C SER A 251 11.60 -12.53 13.29
N ARG A 252 10.97 -11.92 12.28
CA ARG A 252 11.63 -11.26 11.14
C ARG A 252 11.84 -9.78 11.40
N THR A 253 12.67 -9.14 10.57
CA THR A 253 13.09 -7.75 10.72
C THR A 253 12.23 -6.81 9.91
N PHE A 254 11.79 -5.74 10.54
CA PHE A 254 11.08 -4.63 9.93
C PHE A 254 12.02 -3.46 9.71
N VAL A 255 12.02 -2.90 8.52
CA VAL A 255 12.86 -1.76 8.14
C VAL A 255 11.97 -0.54 7.98
N ARG A 256 12.20 0.50 8.79
CA ARG A 256 11.46 1.74 8.73
C ARG A 256 11.77 2.49 7.43
N LEU A 257 10.72 2.94 6.76
CA LEU A 257 10.79 3.95 5.72
C LEU A 257 10.45 5.30 6.35
N ASN A 258 11.37 6.26 6.28
CA ASN A 258 11.20 7.57 6.93
C ASN A 258 10.21 8.47 6.19
N ASP A 259 10.19 8.38 4.87
CA ASP A 259 9.26 9.11 3.99
C ASP A 259 9.06 8.36 2.68
N MET A 260 8.07 8.77 1.90
CA MET A 260 7.71 8.15 0.62
C MET A 260 8.46 8.73 -0.58
N GLN A 261 9.50 9.55 -0.36
CA GLN A 261 10.31 10.04 -1.46
C GLN A 261 11.04 8.89 -2.17
N PRO A 262 11.04 8.85 -3.50
CA PRO A 262 11.66 7.76 -4.27
C PRO A 262 13.11 7.51 -3.88
N GLN A 263 13.90 8.56 -3.66
CA GLN A 263 15.29 8.43 -3.25
C GLN A 263 15.44 7.82 -1.85
N THR A 264 14.57 8.20 -0.90
CA THR A 264 14.53 7.61 0.44
C THR A 264 14.19 6.12 0.36
N ILE A 265 13.19 5.75 -0.46
CA ILE A 265 12.81 4.35 -0.70
C ILE A 265 14.02 3.57 -1.23
N LEU A 266 14.64 4.03 -2.32
CA LEU A 266 15.78 3.35 -2.94
C LEU A 266 16.99 3.24 -2.00
N ASN A 267 17.31 4.32 -1.29
CA ASN A 267 18.42 4.35 -0.34
C ASN A 267 18.16 3.41 0.84
N THR A 268 16.92 3.39 1.36
CA THR A 268 16.53 2.48 2.45
C THR A 268 16.64 1.03 2.01
N ILE A 269 16.10 0.68 0.84
CA ILE A 269 16.19 -0.68 0.31
C ILE A 269 17.64 -1.13 0.15
N LYS A 270 18.48 -0.30 -0.46
CA LYS A 270 19.91 -0.62 -0.67
C LYS A 270 20.68 -0.70 0.63
N ARG A 271 20.50 0.28 1.53
CA ARG A 271 21.22 0.39 2.79
C ARG A 271 20.93 -0.76 3.74
N HIS A 272 19.65 -1.11 3.89
CA HIS A 272 19.19 -2.15 4.80
C HIS A 272 19.13 -3.53 4.14
N LYS A 273 19.38 -3.63 2.83
CA LYS A 273 19.24 -4.86 2.04
C LYS A 273 17.86 -5.47 2.21
N VAL A 274 16.83 -4.64 2.01
CA VAL A 274 15.43 -5.06 2.08
C VAL A 274 15.18 -6.21 1.11
N THR A 275 14.47 -7.24 1.56
CA THR A 275 14.20 -8.44 0.79
C THR A 275 12.75 -8.54 0.33
N HIS A 276 11.83 -7.93 1.06
CA HIS A 276 10.39 -8.01 0.82
C HIS A 276 9.75 -6.61 0.84
N ILE A 277 8.86 -6.36 -0.12
CA ILE A 277 8.10 -5.11 -0.21
C ILE A 277 6.64 -5.46 -0.47
N PHE A 278 5.76 -5.00 0.43
CA PHE A 278 4.30 -5.14 0.27
C PHE A 278 3.71 -3.75 0.12
N ALA A 279 2.91 -3.56 -0.92
CA ALA A 279 2.39 -2.24 -1.27
C ALA A 279 1.02 -2.31 -1.97
N VAL A 280 0.33 -1.20 -2.00
CA VAL A 280 -0.90 -1.03 -2.79
C VAL A 280 -0.56 -0.86 -4.28
N PRO A 281 -1.50 -1.16 -5.22
CA PRO A 281 -1.28 -1.05 -6.65
C PRO A 281 -0.70 0.28 -7.10
N LEU A 282 -1.19 1.39 -6.58
CA LEU A 282 -0.72 2.74 -6.91
C LEU A 282 0.82 2.90 -6.76
N PHE A 283 1.41 2.28 -5.73
CA PHE A 283 2.88 2.30 -5.57
C PHE A 283 3.59 1.62 -6.73
N TRP A 284 3.10 0.44 -7.15
CA TRP A 284 3.70 -0.33 -8.24
C TRP A 284 3.52 0.36 -9.58
N GLU A 285 2.37 0.99 -9.81
CA GLU A 285 2.08 1.79 -11.00
C GLU A 285 3.05 2.97 -11.12
N LYS A 286 3.24 3.73 -10.04
CA LYS A 286 4.20 4.84 -10.04
C LYS A 286 5.64 4.40 -10.28
N VAL A 287 6.05 3.28 -9.70
CA VAL A 287 7.39 2.71 -9.96
C VAL A 287 7.52 2.23 -11.41
N TYR A 288 6.48 1.62 -11.97
CA TYR A 288 6.42 1.20 -13.37
C TYR A 288 6.52 2.40 -14.32
N GLU A 289 5.69 3.42 -14.13
CA GLU A 289 5.69 4.65 -14.92
C GLU A 289 7.09 5.28 -14.94
N GLN A 290 7.70 5.44 -13.77
CA GLN A 290 9.04 6.00 -13.63
C GLN A 290 10.10 5.15 -14.35
N ALA A 291 10.04 3.83 -14.23
CA ALA A 291 10.98 2.94 -14.90
C ALA A 291 10.85 3.03 -16.43
N MET A 292 9.60 3.00 -16.95
CA MET A 292 9.33 3.10 -18.38
C MET A 292 9.77 4.45 -18.96
N ARG A 293 9.55 5.53 -18.19
CA ARG A 293 10.03 6.86 -18.54
C ARG A 293 11.55 6.90 -18.65
N THR A 294 12.26 6.46 -17.61
CA THR A 294 13.73 6.40 -17.59
C THR A 294 14.29 5.58 -18.75
N ILE A 295 13.61 4.49 -19.14
CA ILE A 295 13.99 3.67 -20.31
C ILE A 295 13.81 4.48 -21.60
N SER A 296 12.71 5.22 -21.75
CA SER A 296 12.41 6.04 -22.92
C SER A 296 13.40 7.21 -23.09
N GLU A 297 13.76 7.89 -22.01
CA GLU A 297 14.73 9.01 -22.00
C GLU A 297 16.13 8.59 -22.45
N ARG A 298 16.49 7.32 -22.27
CA ARG A 298 17.77 6.77 -22.77
C ARG A 298 17.80 6.51 -24.27
N GLY A 299 16.72 6.84 -24.98
CA GLY A 299 16.60 6.84 -26.43
C GLY A 299 16.12 5.51 -27.05
N GLU A 300 15.72 5.61 -28.30
CA GLU A 300 15.02 4.55 -29.05
C GLU A 300 15.77 3.20 -29.08
N LYS A 301 17.11 3.21 -29.11
CA LYS A 301 17.91 1.98 -29.07
C LYS A 301 17.72 1.20 -27.75
N THR A 302 17.61 1.93 -26.62
CA THR A 302 17.40 1.35 -25.30
C THR A 302 15.99 0.77 -25.22
N VAL A 303 14.98 1.50 -25.70
CA VAL A 303 13.59 1.05 -25.77
C VAL A 303 13.49 -0.26 -26.56
N LYS A 304 14.03 -0.29 -27.79
CA LYS A 304 14.04 -1.51 -28.62
C LYS A 304 14.76 -2.69 -27.96
N LYS A 305 15.89 -2.43 -27.28
CA LYS A 305 16.62 -3.47 -26.52
C LYS A 305 15.79 -4.00 -25.36
N PHE A 306 15.12 -3.11 -24.62
CA PHE A 306 14.25 -3.46 -23.51
C PHE A 306 13.06 -4.30 -23.99
N GLU A 307 12.31 -3.86 -25.01
CA GLU A 307 11.19 -4.60 -25.59
C GLU A 307 11.59 -5.98 -26.11
N LYS A 308 12.75 -6.09 -26.76
CA LYS A 308 13.30 -7.38 -27.17
C LYS A 308 13.57 -8.29 -25.98
N GLY A 309 14.13 -7.74 -24.90
CA GLY A 309 14.33 -8.46 -23.65
C GLY A 309 13.02 -8.95 -23.05
N MET A 310 11.99 -8.09 -23.00
CA MET A 310 10.65 -8.44 -22.53
C MET A 310 10.03 -9.58 -23.35
N LYS A 311 10.13 -9.52 -24.70
CA LYS A 311 9.66 -10.60 -25.60
C LYS A 311 10.36 -11.93 -25.33
N ILE A 312 11.67 -11.91 -25.08
CA ILE A 312 12.44 -13.13 -24.75
C ILE A 312 12.02 -13.67 -23.38
N SER A 313 11.91 -12.80 -22.38
CA SER A 313 11.47 -13.18 -21.02
C SER A 313 10.08 -13.84 -21.03
N ARG A 314 9.13 -13.30 -21.83
CA ARG A 314 7.81 -13.93 -22.06
C ARG A 314 7.91 -15.32 -22.64
N LYS A 315 8.74 -15.51 -23.68
CA LYS A 315 8.92 -16.81 -24.35
C LYS A 315 9.54 -17.87 -23.44
N LEU A 316 10.43 -17.45 -22.54
CA LEU A 316 11.07 -18.37 -21.59
C LEU A 316 10.10 -18.83 -20.47
N GLY A 317 9.00 -18.10 -20.26
CA GLY A 317 7.93 -18.47 -19.34
C GLY A 317 8.43 -18.78 -17.92
N ASP A 318 7.99 -19.91 -17.37
CA ASP A 318 8.28 -20.34 -15.99
C ASP A 318 9.57 -21.15 -15.82
N SER A 319 10.39 -21.23 -16.86
CA SER A 319 11.63 -21.99 -16.80
C SER A 319 12.68 -21.36 -15.86
N ALA A 320 13.53 -22.16 -15.25
CA ALA A 320 14.67 -21.68 -14.44
C ALA A 320 15.62 -20.78 -15.24
N LEU A 321 15.71 -20.99 -16.58
CA LEU A 321 16.48 -20.15 -17.49
C LEU A 321 15.89 -18.74 -17.60
N SER A 322 14.58 -18.58 -17.41
CA SER A 322 13.90 -17.30 -17.45
C SER A 322 14.37 -16.37 -16.33
N ASP A 323 14.49 -16.89 -15.11
CA ASP A 323 14.97 -16.10 -13.97
C ASP A 323 16.42 -15.64 -14.17
N LEU A 324 17.28 -16.56 -14.63
CA LEU A 324 18.67 -16.25 -14.91
C LEU A 324 18.82 -15.21 -16.04
N PHE A 325 18.05 -15.38 -17.12
CA PHE A 325 17.99 -14.41 -18.21
C PHE A 325 17.53 -13.06 -17.74
N SER A 326 16.40 -12.99 -17.02
CA SER A 326 15.80 -11.73 -16.54
C SER A 326 16.76 -10.97 -15.65
N LYS A 327 17.39 -11.64 -14.68
CA LYS A 327 18.38 -11.02 -13.78
C LYS A 327 19.56 -10.43 -14.55
N LYS A 328 20.04 -11.12 -15.59
CA LYS A 328 21.18 -10.65 -16.40
C LYS A 328 20.79 -9.57 -17.41
N ALA A 329 19.70 -9.78 -18.14
CA ALA A 329 19.26 -8.89 -19.23
C ALA A 329 18.77 -7.53 -18.72
N PHE A 330 18.12 -7.51 -17.53
CA PHE A 330 17.53 -6.30 -16.95
C PHE A 330 18.30 -5.80 -15.72
N ARG A 331 19.57 -6.17 -15.58
CA ARG A 331 20.38 -5.77 -14.43
C ARG A 331 20.42 -4.26 -14.24
N GLU A 332 20.67 -3.49 -15.30
CA GLU A 332 20.72 -2.02 -15.20
C GLU A 332 19.38 -1.42 -14.75
N VAL A 333 18.25 -1.96 -15.22
CA VAL A 333 16.91 -1.54 -14.79
C VAL A 333 16.71 -1.87 -13.31
N ARG A 334 17.07 -3.07 -12.88
CA ARG A 334 16.97 -3.51 -11.49
C ARG A 334 17.85 -2.70 -10.54
N ASP A 335 19.10 -2.40 -10.96
CA ASP A 335 20.04 -1.59 -10.17
C ASP A 335 19.56 -0.13 -10.02
N GLY A 336 18.86 0.38 -11.02
CA GLY A 336 18.18 1.69 -10.98
C GLY A 336 16.90 1.70 -10.15
N MET A 337 16.35 0.53 -9.83
CA MET A 337 15.14 0.35 -9.01
C MET A 337 15.55 -0.19 -7.61
N PHE A 338 15.07 -1.38 -7.28
CA PHE A 338 15.23 -1.98 -5.96
C PHE A 338 16.52 -2.81 -5.77
N GLY A 339 17.32 -2.96 -6.83
CA GLY A 339 18.56 -3.76 -6.80
C GLY A 339 18.32 -5.26 -6.69
N GLU A 340 19.34 -5.98 -6.22
CA GLU A 340 19.35 -7.44 -6.19
C GLU A 340 18.82 -8.03 -4.86
N SER A 341 18.69 -7.23 -3.80
CA SER A 341 18.27 -7.73 -2.48
C SER A 341 16.77 -8.08 -2.43
N VAL A 342 15.93 -7.35 -3.19
CA VAL A 342 14.49 -7.59 -3.22
C VAL A 342 14.17 -8.88 -3.97
N GLN A 343 13.51 -9.79 -3.27
CA GLN A 343 13.24 -11.16 -3.74
C GLN A 343 11.76 -11.41 -3.95
N PHE A 344 10.90 -10.79 -3.14
CA PHE A 344 9.47 -11.02 -3.17
C PHE A 344 8.67 -9.74 -2.88
N MET A 345 7.58 -9.58 -3.63
CA MET A 345 6.71 -8.41 -3.55
C MET A 345 5.26 -8.86 -3.59
N ILE A 346 4.41 -8.20 -2.80
CA ILE A 346 2.96 -8.40 -2.83
C ILE A 346 2.27 -7.06 -3.10
N THR A 347 1.27 -7.11 -3.98
CA THR A 347 0.27 -6.05 -4.14
C THR A 347 -1.06 -6.52 -3.57
N GLY A 348 -1.93 -5.58 -3.19
CA GLY A 348 -3.28 -5.88 -2.74
C GLY A 348 -4.04 -4.63 -2.29
N GLY A 349 -5.31 -4.80 -2.00
CA GLY A 349 -6.19 -3.74 -1.52
C GLY A 349 -6.96 -2.99 -2.61
N SER A 350 -6.55 -3.06 -3.87
CA SER A 350 -7.30 -2.56 -5.04
C SER A 350 -6.85 -3.28 -6.31
N TYR A 351 -7.47 -2.96 -7.44
CA TYR A 351 -7.12 -3.51 -8.75
C TYR A 351 -5.70 -3.09 -9.16
N ILE A 352 -4.96 -4.01 -9.76
CA ILE A 352 -3.67 -3.76 -10.40
C ILE A 352 -3.72 -4.15 -11.88
N SER A 353 -3.08 -3.36 -12.75
CA SER A 353 -3.08 -3.67 -14.18
C SER A 353 -2.17 -4.85 -14.51
N PRO A 354 -2.57 -5.71 -15.47
CA PRO A 354 -1.72 -6.81 -15.95
C PRO A 354 -0.37 -6.34 -16.49
N GLN A 355 -0.30 -5.12 -17.02
CA GLN A 355 0.94 -4.54 -17.58
C GLN A 355 1.99 -4.31 -16.48
N VAL A 356 1.57 -3.81 -15.33
CA VAL A 356 2.44 -3.59 -14.17
C VAL A 356 2.96 -4.93 -13.63
N LEU A 357 2.06 -5.90 -13.44
CA LEU A 357 2.44 -7.26 -13.02
C LEU A 357 3.45 -7.89 -13.99
N GLU A 358 3.17 -7.80 -15.29
CA GLU A 358 4.04 -8.34 -16.32
C GLU A 358 5.42 -7.69 -16.31
N PHE A 359 5.48 -6.37 -16.17
CA PHE A 359 6.74 -5.65 -16.12
C PHE A 359 7.64 -6.18 -14.99
N PHE A 360 7.16 -6.17 -13.74
CA PHE A 360 7.95 -6.62 -12.60
C PHE A 360 8.37 -8.09 -12.70
N ASN A 361 7.44 -8.96 -13.11
CA ASN A 361 7.70 -10.39 -13.22
C ASN A 361 8.65 -10.71 -14.38
N ALA A 362 8.59 -9.95 -15.48
CA ALA A 362 9.48 -10.16 -16.63
C ALA A 362 10.91 -9.69 -16.38
N ILE A 363 11.12 -8.61 -15.61
CA ILE A 363 12.47 -8.14 -15.27
C ILE A 363 13.13 -8.93 -14.12
N GLY A 364 12.43 -9.96 -13.61
CA GLY A 364 12.97 -10.91 -12.64
C GLY A 364 12.70 -10.60 -11.19
N TYR A 365 11.78 -9.68 -10.89
CA TYR A 365 11.14 -9.58 -9.58
C TYR A 365 9.96 -10.56 -9.51
N ARG A 366 9.39 -10.68 -8.31
CA ARG A 366 8.22 -11.53 -8.06
C ARG A 366 7.16 -10.68 -7.40
N LEU A 367 6.26 -10.12 -8.23
CA LEU A 367 5.11 -9.37 -7.76
C LEU A 367 3.87 -10.27 -7.84
N ALA A 368 3.31 -10.61 -6.70
CA ALA A 368 2.12 -11.42 -6.55
C ALA A 368 0.94 -10.54 -6.11
N ASP A 369 -0.25 -10.84 -6.62
CA ASP A 369 -1.47 -10.19 -6.20
C ASP A 369 -2.14 -10.96 -5.06
N GLY A 370 -2.66 -10.23 -4.07
CA GLY A 370 -3.33 -10.76 -2.89
C GLY A 370 -4.67 -10.10 -2.65
N TYR A 371 -5.58 -10.86 -2.03
CA TYR A 371 -6.93 -10.42 -1.76
C TYR A 371 -7.29 -10.54 -0.28
N GLY A 372 -7.97 -9.52 0.20
CA GLY A 372 -8.48 -9.42 1.54
C GLY A 372 -9.17 -8.08 1.78
N MET A 373 -9.87 -7.97 2.88
CA MET A 373 -10.54 -6.76 3.35
C MET A 373 -10.67 -6.78 4.87
N SER A 374 -11.02 -5.66 5.48
CA SER A 374 -11.08 -5.56 6.95
C SER A 374 -12.00 -6.59 7.59
N GLU A 375 -13.08 -6.97 6.90
CA GLU A 375 -14.10 -7.89 7.40
C GLU A 375 -13.67 -9.36 7.35
N ILE A 376 -12.78 -9.72 6.43
CA ILE A 376 -12.41 -11.14 6.19
C ILE A 376 -10.94 -11.45 6.42
N GLY A 377 -10.11 -10.44 6.68
CA GLY A 377 -8.66 -10.59 6.77
C GLY A 377 -7.99 -10.75 5.41
N ILE A 378 -6.82 -11.36 5.40
CA ILE A 378 -6.10 -11.72 4.16
C ILE A 378 -6.47 -13.17 3.82
N THR A 379 -7.11 -13.37 2.70
CA THR A 379 -7.76 -14.65 2.39
C THR A 379 -7.15 -15.41 1.23
N SER A 380 -6.43 -14.72 0.34
CA SER A 380 -5.67 -15.38 -0.74
C SER A 380 -4.50 -14.53 -1.23
N VAL A 381 -3.51 -15.18 -1.83
CA VAL A 381 -2.39 -14.57 -2.56
C VAL A 381 -1.99 -15.52 -3.68
N GLU A 382 -1.62 -14.99 -4.86
CA GLU A 382 -1.12 -15.80 -5.97
C GLU A 382 0.29 -16.34 -5.69
N LEU A 383 0.38 -17.59 -5.32
CA LEU A 383 1.61 -18.22 -4.81
C LEU A 383 2.08 -19.41 -5.64
N SER A 384 1.40 -19.69 -6.76
CA SER A 384 1.81 -20.81 -7.63
C SER A 384 3.23 -20.65 -8.21
N GLY A 385 3.75 -19.42 -8.21
CA GLY A 385 5.03 -19.08 -8.82
C GLY A 385 5.04 -19.13 -10.35
N LYS A 386 3.88 -19.41 -10.99
CA LYS A 386 3.73 -19.40 -12.43
C LYS A 386 3.53 -17.98 -12.94
N ARG A 387 4.42 -17.52 -13.82
CA ARG A 387 4.32 -16.16 -14.39
C ARG A 387 3.01 -15.90 -15.12
N SER A 388 2.46 -16.93 -15.77
CA SER A 388 1.16 -16.83 -16.44
C SER A 388 0.04 -16.45 -15.46
N LEU A 389 0.05 -16.99 -14.26
CA LEU A 389 -0.91 -16.66 -13.20
C LEU A 389 -0.56 -15.34 -12.53
N LEU A 390 0.71 -15.11 -12.17
CA LEU A 390 1.16 -13.83 -11.61
C LEU A 390 0.79 -12.62 -12.48
N ASN A 391 0.84 -12.76 -13.80
CA ASN A 391 0.54 -11.69 -14.75
C ASN A 391 -0.95 -11.56 -15.12
N SER A 392 -1.81 -12.45 -14.61
CA SER A 392 -3.24 -12.51 -14.99
C SER A 392 -4.18 -11.90 -13.94
N CYS A 393 -3.67 -11.09 -13.01
CA CYS A 393 -4.43 -10.58 -11.86
C CYS A 393 -5.09 -11.72 -11.05
N SER A 394 -4.43 -12.89 -11.02
CA SER A 394 -4.85 -13.98 -10.16
C SER A 394 -4.56 -13.64 -8.71
N VAL A 395 -5.55 -13.77 -7.85
CA VAL A 395 -5.37 -13.70 -6.41
C VAL A 395 -5.12 -15.08 -5.79
N GLY A 396 -4.91 -16.10 -6.63
CA GLY A 396 -4.63 -17.47 -6.20
C GLY A 396 -5.84 -18.23 -5.71
N MET A 397 -5.58 -19.23 -4.87
CA MET A 397 -6.59 -20.03 -4.19
C MET A 397 -6.79 -19.53 -2.75
N PRO A 398 -7.96 -19.79 -2.15
CA PRO A 398 -8.18 -19.50 -0.74
C PRO A 398 -7.09 -20.10 0.14
N MET A 399 -6.64 -19.34 1.13
CA MET A 399 -5.71 -19.84 2.13
C MET A 399 -6.32 -20.97 2.95
N MET A 400 -5.49 -21.75 3.59
CA MET A 400 -5.92 -22.85 4.44
C MET A 400 -6.92 -22.37 5.50
N GLY A 401 -8.08 -23.02 5.55
CA GLY A 401 -9.17 -22.67 6.47
C GLY A 401 -10.12 -21.58 5.97
N MET A 402 -9.94 -21.13 4.71
CA MET A 402 -10.87 -20.23 4.02
C MET A 402 -11.57 -20.94 2.88
N GLU A 403 -12.80 -20.57 2.63
CA GLU A 403 -13.64 -21.09 1.56
C GLU A 403 -14.18 -19.93 0.71
N TYR A 404 -14.20 -20.12 -0.62
CA TYR A 404 -14.73 -19.18 -1.59
C TYR A 404 -15.90 -19.80 -2.36
N LYS A 405 -16.91 -18.99 -2.61
CA LYS A 405 -18.05 -19.35 -3.44
C LYS A 405 -18.47 -18.14 -4.26
N ILE A 406 -18.75 -18.35 -5.54
CA ILE A 406 -19.31 -17.31 -6.40
C ILE A 406 -20.82 -17.57 -6.49
N ASN A 407 -21.63 -16.55 -6.18
CA ASN A 407 -23.09 -16.66 -6.27
C ASN A 407 -23.58 -16.48 -7.72
N GLU A 408 -24.91 -16.59 -7.94
CA GLU A 408 -25.54 -16.45 -9.25
C GLU A 408 -25.36 -15.04 -9.87
N GLN A 409 -25.10 -14.02 -9.03
CA GLN A 409 -24.83 -12.65 -9.45
C GLN A 409 -23.36 -12.39 -9.74
N GLY A 410 -22.49 -13.41 -9.63
CA GLY A 410 -21.05 -13.29 -9.84
C GLY A 410 -20.29 -12.71 -8.65
N GLU A 411 -20.94 -12.51 -7.48
CA GLU A 411 -20.30 -11.97 -6.29
C GLU A 411 -19.55 -13.06 -5.52
N LEU A 412 -18.39 -12.67 -5.00
CA LEU A 412 -17.58 -13.54 -4.15
C LEU A 412 -18.15 -13.59 -2.72
N LEU A 413 -18.46 -14.78 -2.28
CA LEU A 413 -18.79 -15.09 -0.89
C LEU A 413 -17.57 -15.75 -0.25
N VAL A 414 -17.24 -15.34 0.97
CA VAL A 414 -16.08 -15.84 1.72
C VAL A 414 -16.53 -16.36 3.07
N ARG A 415 -15.99 -17.48 3.49
CA ARG A 415 -16.20 -18.07 4.83
C ARG A 415 -14.90 -18.65 5.36
N GLY A 416 -14.67 -18.53 6.66
CA GLY A 416 -13.53 -19.16 7.32
C GLY A 416 -13.22 -18.58 8.68
N LYS A 417 -12.43 -19.34 9.46
CA LYS A 417 -12.07 -18.96 10.84
C LYS A 417 -11.09 -17.80 10.95
N ALA A 418 -10.51 -17.35 9.84
CA ALA A 418 -9.58 -16.24 9.82
C ALA A 418 -10.27 -14.88 9.61
N MET A 419 -11.59 -14.85 9.41
CA MET A 419 -12.38 -13.63 9.27
C MET A 419 -12.51 -12.90 10.61
N ALA A 420 -12.82 -11.60 10.57
CA ALA A 420 -13.16 -10.86 11.79
C ALA A 420 -14.26 -11.58 12.57
N LYS A 421 -14.08 -11.71 13.87
CA LYS A 421 -15.07 -12.40 14.76
C LYS A 421 -16.40 -11.66 14.81
N PHE A 422 -16.33 -10.34 14.74
CA PHE A 422 -17.50 -9.49 14.75
C PHE A 422 -17.26 -8.22 13.95
N ILE A 423 -18.34 -7.61 13.51
CA ILE A 423 -18.36 -6.31 12.83
C ILE A 423 -19.30 -5.38 13.60
N ILE A 424 -18.87 -4.16 13.87
CA ILE A 424 -19.73 -3.07 14.35
C ILE A 424 -20.03 -2.18 13.14
N GLU A 425 -21.29 -2.09 12.79
CA GLU A 425 -21.83 -1.26 11.71
C GLU A 425 -23.05 -0.51 12.25
N ASP A 426 -23.13 0.79 12.00
CA ASP A 426 -24.21 1.69 12.50
C ASP A 426 -24.43 1.59 14.03
N GLY A 427 -23.37 1.31 14.79
CA GLY A 427 -23.40 1.16 16.24
C GLY A 427 -23.88 -0.21 16.73
N GLU A 428 -24.28 -1.11 15.84
CA GLU A 428 -24.70 -2.47 16.16
C GLU A 428 -23.57 -3.47 15.91
N ARG A 429 -23.42 -4.42 16.85
CA ARG A 429 -22.41 -5.47 16.76
C ARG A 429 -23.02 -6.76 16.22
N HIS A 430 -22.50 -7.24 15.09
CA HIS A 430 -22.93 -8.47 14.44
C HIS A 430 -21.82 -9.53 14.46
N SER A 431 -22.21 -10.82 14.58
CA SER A 431 -21.28 -11.94 14.37
C SER A 431 -20.95 -12.08 12.87
N ASN A 432 -19.72 -12.49 12.55
CA ASN A 432 -19.23 -12.68 11.19
C ASN A 432 -18.78 -14.14 10.94
N GLU A 433 -19.57 -15.10 11.40
CA GLU A 433 -19.21 -16.53 11.37
C GLU A 433 -19.74 -17.29 10.14
N ASP A 434 -20.64 -16.69 9.35
CA ASP A 434 -21.25 -17.30 8.17
C ASP A 434 -20.60 -16.81 6.85
N TRP A 435 -21.23 -17.12 5.72
CA TRP A 435 -20.82 -16.62 4.42
C TRP A 435 -20.92 -15.08 4.36
N PHE A 436 -19.76 -14.43 4.28
CA PHE A 436 -19.68 -13.00 4.10
C PHE A 436 -19.75 -12.65 2.60
N ASN A 437 -20.72 -11.82 2.21
CA ASN A 437 -20.79 -11.28 0.85
C ASN A 437 -19.85 -10.09 0.73
N THR A 438 -18.78 -10.25 -0.04
CA THR A 438 -17.76 -9.22 -0.23
C THR A 438 -18.24 -8.07 -1.13
N ARG A 439 -19.29 -8.28 -1.92
CA ARG A 439 -19.76 -7.42 -3.02
C ARG A 439 -18.71 -7.23 -4.13
N ASP A 440 -17.63 -8.00 -4.11
CA ASP A 440 -16.67 -8.05 -5.19
C ASP A 440 -17.10 -9.12 -6.21
N LEU A 441 -17.05 -8.76 -7.48
CA LEU A 441 -17.27 -9.69 -8.58
C LEU A 441 -16.02 -10.52 -8.80
N ALA A 442 -16.19 -11.81 -8.99
CA ALA A 442 -15.07 -12.73 -9.16
C ALA A 442 -15.32 -13.74 -10.27
N SER A 443 -14.25 -14.31 -10.78
CA SER A 443 -14.26 -15.46 -11.66
C SER A 443 -13.33 -16.56 -11.15
N PHE A 444 -13.67 -17.80 -11.48
CA PHE A 444 -12.85 -18.98 -11.18
C PHE A 444 -12.69 -19.83 -12.45
N ASP A 445 -11.46 -20.11 -12.82
CA ASP A 445 -11.14 -20.88 -14.04
C ASP A 445 -10.79 -22.36 -13.77
N GLY A 446 -11.03 -22.84 -12.56
CA GLY A 446 -10.65 -24.17 -12.10
C GLY A 446 -9.26 -24.25 -11.46
N SER A 447 -8.46 -23.19 -11.56
CA SER A 447 -7.09 -23.15 -11.03
C SER A 447 -6.83 -21.98 -10.10
N CYS A 448 -7.49 -20.84 -10.31
CA CYS A 448 -7.33 -19.64 -9.48
C CYS A 448 -8.54 -18.72 -9.55
N TYR A 449 -8.66 -17.85 -8.57
CA TYR A 449 -9.65 -16.79 -8.54
C TYR A 449 -9.07 -15.48 -9.08
N ARG A 450 -9.94 -14.67 -9.71
CA ARG A 450 -9.65 -13.29 -10.12
C ARG A 450 -10.76 -12.38 -9.64
N ILE A 451 -10.37 -11.24 -9.10
CA ILE A 451 -11.33 -10.20 -8.73
C ILE A 451 -11.53 -9.30 -9.95
N LEU A 452 -12.75 -9.21 -10.40
CA LEU A 452 -13.11 -8.46 -11.61
C LEU A 452 -13.43 -6.99 -11.32
N GLY A 453 -13.85 -6.67 -10.10
CA GLY A 453 -14.24 -5.35 -9.65
C GLY A 453 -15.31 -5.43 -8.57
N ARG A 454 -15.81 -4.28 -8.13
CA ARG A 454 -16.92 -4.21 -7.17
C ARG A 454 -18.25 -4.13 -7.88
N LYS A 455 -19.26 -4.80 -7.37
CA LYS A 455 -20.63 -4.71 -7.87
C LYS A 455 -21.16 -3.26 -7.78
N ASP A 456 -20.84 -2.59 -6.68
CA ASP A 456 -21.27 -1.21 -6.44
C ASP A 456 -20.61 -0.19 -7.36
N ASP A 457 -19.44 -0.54 -7.92
CA ASP A 457 -18.73 0.30 -8.87
C ASP A 457 -19.19 0.07 -10.33
N LEU A 458 -19.99 -0.97 -10.60
CA LEU A 458 -20.49 -1.21 -11.96
C LEU A 458 -21.40 -0.08 -12.40
N ILE A 459 -21.17 0.40 -13.59
CA ILE A 459 -21.99 1.43 -14.24
C ILE A 459 -22.86 0.76 -15.29
N ILE A 460 -24.17 0.91 -15.13
CA ILE A 460 -25.10 0.40 -16.13
C ILE A 460 -25.17 1.41 -17.28
N ALA A 461 -24.72 1.01 -18.45
CA ALA A 461 -24.79 1.82 -19.63
C ALA A 461 -26.26 1.96 -20.12
N PRO A 462 -26.58 2.98 -20.93
CA PRO A 462 -27.94 3.19 -21.45
C PRO A 462 -28.50 2.00 -22.24
N ASN A 463 -27.64 1.18 -22.81
CA ASN A 463 -28.00 -0.06 -23.53
C ASN A 463 -28.19 -1.28 -22.61
N GLY A 464 -28.07 -1.11 -21.28
CA GLY A 464 -28.21 -2.17 -20.29
C GLY A 464 -26.95 -3.00 -20.04
N GLU A 465 -25.82 -2.70 -20.69
CA GLU A 465 -24.56 -3.36 -20.43
C GLU A 465 -23.91 -2.85 -19.13
N ASN A 466 -23.26 -3.76 -18.42
CA ASN A 466 -22.49 -3.44 -17.22
C ASN A 466 -21.07 -3.04 -17.63
N LEU A 467 -20.72 -1.78 -17.41
CA LEU A 467 -19.36 -1.28 -17.60
C LEU A 467 -18.57 -1.48 -16.31
N ASN A 468 -17.40 -2.11 -16.44
CA ASN A 468 -16.45 -2.20 -15.34
C ASN A 468 -15.44 -1.04 -15.43
N PRO A 469 -15.53 -0.05 -14.53
CA PRO A 469 -14.69 1.14 -14.60
C PRO A 469 -13.20 0.84 -14.55
N ASN A 470 -12.76 -0.04 -13.66
CA ASN A 470 -11.34 -0.36 -13.48
C ASN A 470 -10.68 -0.88 -14.75
N LEU A 471 -11.38 -1.78 -15.46
CA LEU A 471 -10.88 -2.35 -16.72
C LEU A 471 -10.85 -1.32 -17.85
N ILE A 472 -11.76 -0.35 -17.85
CA ILE A 472 -11.85 0.70 -18.84
C ILE A 472 -10.77 1.75 -18.57
N GLU A 473 -10.71 2.25 -17.36
CA GLU A 473 -9.76 3.30 -16.93
C GLU A 473 -8.31 2.90 -17.17
N SER A 474 -7.94 1.65 -16.85
CA SER A 474 -6.58 1.13 -17.09
C SER A 474 -6.11 1.18 -18.56
N LYS A 475 -7.04 1.41 -19.49
CA LYS A 475 -6.75 1.53 -20.94
C LYS A 475 -6.86 2.97 -21.44
N LEU A 476 -7.33 3.90 -20.61
CA LEU A 476 -7.59 5.29 -20.97
C LEU A 476 -6.48 6.26 -20.52
N GLU A 477 -5.34 5.78 -20.08
CA GLU A 477 -4.20 6.64 -19.75
C GLU A 477 -3.73 7.42 -21.00
N VAL A 478 -3.66 8.75 -20.88
CA VAL A 478 -3.25 9.68 -21.92
C VAL A 478 -2.26 10.69 -21.35
N ALA A 479 -1.21 11.01 -22.09
CA ALA A 479 -0.26 12.04 -21.66
C ALA A 479 -0.96 13.40 -21.50
N GLY A 480 -0.73 14.07 -20.37
CA GLY A 480 -1.39 15.33 -20.01
C GLY A 480 -2.61 15.19 -19.11
N THR A 481 -3.04 13.96 -18.79
CA THR A 481 -4.01 13.71 -17.72
C THR A 481 -3.30 13.43 -16.41
N ARG A 482 -3.90 13.85 -15.29
CA ARG A 482 -3.48 13.52 -13.90
C ARG A 482 -4.14 12.25 -13.39
N GLY A 483 -5.25 11.87 -14.01
CA GLY A 483 -6.01 10.67 -13.73
C GLY A 483 -7.34 10.68 -14.45
N VAL A 484 -7.95 9.53 -14.55
CA VAL A 484 -9.28 9.35 -15.13
C VAL A 484 -10.17 8.54 -14.19
N CYS A 485 -11.45 8.87 -14.13
CA CYS A 485 -12.46 8.14 -13.38
C CYS A 485 -13.72 8.00 -14.21
N LEU A 486 -14.14 6.78 -14.49
CA LEU A 486 -15.44 6.51 -15.07
C LEU A 486 -16.48 6.43 -13.95
N ALA A 487 -17.40 7.38 -13.91
CA ALA A 487 -18.42 7.52 -12.90
C ALA A 487 -19.82 7.57 -13.53
N ALA A 488 -20.84 7.29 -12.74
CA ALA A 488 -22.23 7.44 -13.16
C ALA A 488 -22.72 8.85 -12.77
N ALA A 489 -22.80 9.77 -13.74
CA ALA A 489 -23.44 11.06 -13.49
C ALA A 489 -24.97 10.92 -13.50
N GLN A 490 -25.65 11.61 -12.58
CA GLN A 490 -27.11 11.72 -12.64
C GLN A 490 -27.51 12.92 -13.54
N GLU A 491 -28.26 12.65 -14.60
CA GLU A 491 -28.80 13.67 -15.46
C GLU A 491 -30.25 13.31 -15.84
N ASN A 492 -31.19 14.19 -15.55
CA ASN A 492 -32.62 13.99 -15.80
C ASN A 492 -33.17 12.64 -15.26
N GLY A 493 -32.68 12.20 -14.09
CA GLY A 493 -33.09 10.94 -13.45
C GLY A 493 -32.50 9.68 -14.08
N LYS A 494 -31.54 9.81 -15.00
CA LYS A 494 -30.81 8.70 -15.62
C LYS A 494 -29.33 8.73 -15.22
N HIS A 495 -28.76 7.56 -15.07
CA HIS A 495 -27.32 7.41 -14.88
C HIS A 495 -26.62 7.41 -16.25
N ILE A 496 -25.74 8.37 -16.46
CA ILE A 496 -24.95 8.50 -17.69
C ILE A 496 -23.49 8.20 -17.37
N PRO A 497 -22.87 7.17 -17.99
CA PRO A 497 -21.45 6.91 -17.85
C PRO A 497 -20.66 8.14 -18.30
N THR A 498 -19.97 8.76 -17.35
CA THR A 498 -19.20 10.00 -17.55
C THR A 498 -17.75 9.76 -17.19
N LEU A 499 -16.83 10.06 -18.09
CA LEU A 499 -15.42 10.04 -17.81
C LEU A 499 -15.00 11.39 -17.22
N ILE A 500 -14.66 11.40 -15.94
CA ILE A 500 -14.07 12.55 -15.25
C ILE A 500 -12.56 12.47 -15.48
N VAL A 501 -11.99 13.54 -16.03
CA VAL A 501 -10.58 13.62 -16.41
C VAL A 501 -9.94 14.75 -15.63
N SER A 502 -9.05 14.44 -14.71
CA SER A 502 -8.26 15.45 -14.02
C SER A 502 -7.10 15.90 -14.90
N VAL A 503 -6.96 17.21 -15.06
CA VAL A 503 -5.89 17.86 -15.83
C VAL A 503 -5.32 19.04 -15.04
N SER A 504 -4.23 19.62 -15.54
CA SER A 504 -3.70 20.86 -14.93
C SER A 504 -4.67 22.02 -15.04
N LYS A 505 -4.83 22.79 -13.97
CA LYS A 505 -5.62 24.06 -14.01
C LYS A 505 -5.05 25.09 -14.99
N TYR A 506 -3.83 24.90 -15.45
CA TYR A 506 -3.12 25.75 -16.39
C TYR A 506 -2.99 25.14 -17.79
N ILE A 507 -3.78 24.09 -18.09
CA ILE A 507 -3.75 23.46 -19.41
C ILE A 507 -4.16 24.43 -20.51
N THR A 508 -3.41 24.46 -21.60
CA THR A 508 -3.76 25.25 -22.77
C THR A 508 -4.90 24.60 -23.56
N GLY A 509 -5.70 25.41 -24.28
CA GLY A 509 -6.81 24.91 -25.09
C GLY A 509 -6.36 23.92 -26.17
N GLU A 510 -5.19 24.14 -26.76
CA GLU A 510 -4.59 23.21 -27.72
C GLU A 510 -4.27 21.86 -27.08
N ARG A 511 -3.65 21.88 -25.89
CA ARG A 511 -3.27 20.66 -25.17
C ARG A 511 -4.49 19.91 -24.65
N LEU A 512 -5.52 20.62 -24.16
CA LEU A 512 -6.79 20.06 -23.74
C LEU A 512 -7.50 19.34 -24.90
N SER A 513 -7.55 19.99 -26.08
CA SER A 513 -8.12 19.42 -27.30
C SER A 513 -7.38 18.17 -27.75
N ALA A 514 -6.05 18.15 -27.62
CA ALA A 514 -5.24 16.98 -27.94
C ALA A 514 -5.51 15.80 -27.00
N VAL A 515 -5.64 16.08 -25.68
CA VAL A 515 -6.00 15.07 -24.65
C VAL A 515 -7.40 14.51 -24.93
N GLU A 516 -8.38 15.38 -25.18
CA GLU A 516 -9.76 14.95 -25.50
C GLU A 516 -9.80 14.05 -26.74
N LYS A 517 -9.11 14.44 -27.80
CA LYS A 517 -9.04 13.65 -29.04
C LYS A 517 -8.45 12.25 -28.78
N GLN A 518 -7.34 12.16 -28.06
CA GLN A 518 -6.71 10.88 -27.73
C GLN A 518 -7.61 9.99 -26.86
N LEU A 519 -8.32 10.57 -25.88
CA LEU A 519 -9.27 9.81 -25.05
C LEU A 519 -10.42 9.28 -25.89
N ARG A 520 -11.00 10.10 -26.78
CA ARG A 520 -12.08 9.66 -27.66
C ARG A 520 -11.63 8.57 -28.63
N GLU A 521 -10.41 8.65 -29.18
CA GLU A 521 -9.82 7.60 -30.01
C GLU A 521 -9.65 6.28 -29.23
N LYS A 522 -9.18 6.34 -27.97
CA LYS A 522 -9.07 5.15 -27.12
C LYS A 522 -10.43 4.57 -26.76
N ILE A 523 -11.42 5.40 -26.41
CA ILE A 523 -12.80 4.98 -26.14
C ILE A 523 -13.39 4.29 -27.37
N ALA A 524 -13.16 4.83 -28.57
CA ALA A 524 -13.59 4.22 -29.82
C ALA A 524 -12.87 2.87 -30.09
N GLY A 525 -11.59 2.81 -29.81
CA GLY A 525 -10.82 1.55 -29.91
C GLY A 525 -11.28 0.45 -28.94
N LEU A 526 -11.97 0.82 -27.88
CA LEU A 526 -12.60 -0.11 -26.93
C LEU A 526 -14.06 -0.44 -27.29
N ASN A 527 -14.61 0.10 -28.39
CA ASN A 527 -16.01 0.02 -28.79
C ASN A 527 -16.99 0.63 -27.75
N LEU A 528 -16.57 1.64 -27.01
CA LEU A 528 -17.34 2.27 -25.93
C LEU A 528 -17.92 3.65 -26.32
N SER A 529 -17.78 4.11 -27.56
CA SER A 529 -18.21 5.44 -28.01
C SER A 529 -19.71 5.72 -27.82
N GLY A 530 -20.55 4.68 -27.86
CA GLY A 530 -21.98 4.80 -27.61
C GLY A 530 -22.38 4.76 -26.13
N GLN A 531 -21.46 4.36 -25.26
CA GLN A 531 -21.70 4.15 -23.84
C GLN A 531 -21.06 5.26 -22.99
N VAL A 532 -19.84 5.67 -23.32
CA VAL A 532 -19.09 6.75 -22.65
C VAL A 532 -19.08 7.96 -23.57
N THR A 533 -20.18 8.72 -23.55
CA THR A 533 -20.37 9.87 -24.43
C THR A 533 -19.92 11.19 -23.80
N ARG A 534 -19.94 11.28 -22.47
CA ARG A 534 -19.62 12.49 -21.72
C ARG A 534 -18.20 12.41 -21.13
N LEU A 535 -17.41 13.45 -21.41
CA LEU A 535 -16.12 13.72 -20.77
C LEU A 535 -16.23 15.03 -20.01
N VAL A 536 -15.76 15.06 -18.78
CA VAL A 536 -15.71 16.26 -17.93
C VAL A 536 -14.26 16.46 -17.49
N PHE A 537 -13.67 17.59 -17.85
CA PHE A 537 -12.30 17.93 -17.50
C PHE A 537 -12.32 18.81 -16.25
N VAL A 538 -11.63 18.38 -15.21
CA VAL A 538 -11.59 19.05 -13.91
C VAL A 538 -10.17 19.36 -13.48
N GLU A 539 -10.00 20.45 -12.72
CA GLU A 539 -8.71 20.80 -12.12
C GLU A 539 -8.47 20.08 -10.79
N ASP A 540 -9.53 19.53 -10.20
CA ASP A 540 -9.46 18.83 -8.93
C ASP A 540 -8.69 17.50 -9.05
N SER A 541 -8.02 17.12 -7.95
CA SER A 541 -7.49 15.76 -7.81
C SER A 541 -8.64 14.76 -7.66
N LEU A 542 -8.58 13.65 -8.41
CA LEU A 542 -9.58 12.58 -8.29
C LEU A 542 -9.45 11.79 -6.98
N MET A 543 -8.30 11.92 -6.30
CA MET A 543 -8.04 11.31 -4.99
C MET A 543 -7.71 12.40 -3.98
N THR A 544 -8.22 12.28 -2.77
CA THR A 544 -7.82 13.12 -1.64
C THR A 544 -6.53 12.58 -1.01
N ASP A 545 -5.86 13.38 -0.19
CA ASP A 545 -4.65 12.98 0.53
C ASP A 545 -4.88 11.83 1.52
N THR A 546 -6.14 11.60 1.86
CA THR A 546 -6.58 10.54 2.78
C THR A 546 -6.94 9.23 2.07
N GLU A 547 -7.06 9.23 0.75
CA GLU A 547 -7.48 8.08 -0.05
C GLU A 547 -6.28 7.29 -0.60
N PHE A 548 -6.34 5.96 -0.50
CA PHE A 548 -5.40 5.02 -1.16
C PHE A 548 -5.94 4.46 -2.47
N LYS A 549 -7.21 4.71 -2.75
CA LYS A 549 -7.93 4.22 -3.93
C LYS A 549 -8.99 5.24 -4.36
N LEU A 550 -9.32 5.20 -5.63
CA LEU A 550 -10.35 6.04 -6.20
C LEU A 550 -11.72 5.79 -5.55
N ASN A 551 -12.36 6.84 -5.06
CA ASN A 551 -13.70 6.77 -4.49
C ASN A 551 -14.73 7.29 -5.49
N ARG A 552 -15.30 6.37 -6.28
CA ARG A 552 -16.26 6.70 -7.35
C ARG A 552 -17.56 7.31 -6.84
N SER A 553 -18.07 6.81 -5.70
CA SER A 553 -19.30 7.34 -5.11
C SER A 553 -19.14 8.79 -4.71
N ARG A 554 -18.01 9.17 -4.11
CA ARG A 554 -17.69 10.57 -3.80
C ARG A 554 -17.62 11.42 -5.07
N LEU A 555 -16.90 10.95 -6.10
CA LEU A 555 -16.74 11.68 -7.36
C LEU A 555 -18.06 11.80 -8.11
N SER A 556 -18.91 10.76 -8.12
CA SER A 556 -20.25 10.82 -8.71
C SER A 556 -21.13 11.84 -8.01
N LYS A 557 -21.07 11.89 -6.67
CA LYS A 557 -21.79 12.87 -5.86
C LYS A 557 -21.25 14.28 -6.11
N ALA A 558 -19.95 14.49 -6.02
CA ALA A 558 -19.32 15.78 -6.25
C ALA A 558 -19.62 16.33 -7.66
N LEU A 559 -19.68 15.44 -8.67
CA LEU A 559 -20.09 15.82 -10.02
C LEU A 559 -21.57 16.23 -10.08
N ALA A 560 -22.46 15.51 -9.38
CA ALA A 560 -23.89 15.81 -9.33
C ALA A 560 -24.18 17.10 -8.57
N ASP A 561 -23.46 17.35 -7.48
CA ASP A 561 -23.61 18.53 -6.62
C ASP A 561 -22.88 19.77 -7.19
N GLY A 562 -22.13 19.63 -8.30
CA GLY A 562 -21.37 20.72 -8.92
C GLY A 562 -20.17 21.18 -8.09
N GLU A 563 -19.64 20.29 -7.25
CA GLU A 563 -18.50 20.56 -6.37
C GLU A 563 -17.14 20.41 -7.10
N LEU A 564 -17.13 19.75 -8.26
CA LEU A 564 -15.92 19.62 -9.08
C LEU A 564 -15.71 20.88 -9.91
N THR A 565 -14.50 21.41 -9.89
CA THR A 565 -14.12 22.60 -10.63
C THR A 565 -13.78 22.24 -12.08
N GLU A 566 -14.65 22.57 -13.02
CA GLU A 566 -14.34 22.37 -14.44
C GLU A 566 -13.16 23.26 -14.85
N VAL A 567 -12.23 22.70 -15.62
CA VAL A 567 -11.05 23.42 -16.08
C VAL A 567 -11.43 24.50 -17.08
N VAL A 568 -10.87 25.68 -16.90
CA VAL A 568 -10.95 26.78 -17.87
C VAL A 568 -9.60 26.82 -18.60
N PRO A 569 -9.52 26.40 -19.86
CA PRO A 569 -8.27 26.42 -20.60
C PRO A 569 -7.80 27.87 -20.83
N ASP A 570 -6.49 28.01 -21.01
CA ASP A 570 -5.84 29.31 -21.23
C ASP A 570 -6.15 30.36 -20.13
N ARG A 571 -6.29 29.89 -18.87
CA ARG A 571 -6.52 30.77 -17.70
C ARG A 571 -5.44 31.86 -17.65
N ALA A 572 -5.86 33.12 -17.43
CA ALA A 572 -4.94 34.22 -17.22
C ALA A 572 -4.06 33.95 -15.99
N LEU A 573 -2.75 34.00 -16.18
CA LEU A 573 -1.76 33.69 -15.16
C LEU A 573 -1.35 34.97 -14.41
N VAL A 574 -1.14 34.86 -13.11
CA VAL A 574 -0.88 35.99 -12.21
C VAL A 574 0.61 36.32 -12.12
N GLY A 575 1.46 35.29 -12.20
CA GLY A 575 2.90 35.41 -12.01
C GLY A 575 3.64 36.02 -13.20
N ARG A 576 4.77 36.67 -12.93
CA ARG A 576 5.68 37.23 -13.93
C ARG A 576 6.99 36.44 -13.97
N ALA A 577 7.49 36.18 -15.18
CA ALA A 577 8.71 35.40 -15.39
C ALA A 577 9.99 36.03 -14.80
N ASP A 578 9.96 37.33 -14.52
CA ASP A 578 11.13 38.13 -14.10
C ASP A 578 11.14 38.53 -12.62
N ASP A 579 10.17 38.06 -11.82
CA ASP A 579 10.14 38.34 -10.38
C ASP A 579 11.09 37.45 -9.57
N ASP A 580 11.29 37.80 -8.31
CA ASP A 580 12.23 37.11 -7.41
C ASP A 580 11.82 35.68 -7.09
N ILE A 581 10.50 35.41 -7.00
CA ILE A 581 9.95 34.07 -6.74
C ILE A 581 10.20 33.20 -7.97
N ALA A 582 9.87 33.69 -9.17
CA ALA A 582 10.10 32.96 -10.42
C ALA A 582 11.59 32.60 -10.60
N ARG A 583 12.50 33.55 -10.34
CA ARG A 583 13.96 33.29 -10.41
C ARG A 583 14.39 32.20 -9.44
N LYS A 584 13.93 32.23 -8.19
CA LYS A 584 14.23 31.19 -7.20
C LYS A 584 13.71 29.81 -7.64
N ILE A 585 12.50 29.74 -8.20
CA ILE A 585 11.96 28.49 -8.73
C ILE A 585 12.77 28.00 -9.93
N THR A 586 13.13 28.89 -10.85
CA THR A 586 14.00 28.57 -12.00
C THR A 586 15.34 27.99 -11.55
N LEU A 587 15.97 28.61 -10.55
CA LEU A 587 17.21 28.09 -9.96
C LEU A 587 17.02 26.71 -9.35
N MET A 588 15.91 26.46 -8.67
CA MET A 588 15.60 25.14 -8.12
C MET A 588 15.38 24.09 -9.20
N PHE A 589 14.72 24.45 -10.32
CA PHE A 589 14.64 23.59 -11.50
C PHE A 589 16.02 23.26 -12.04
N ALA A 590 16.86 24.26 -12.24
CA ALA A 590 18.23 24.12 -12.73
C ALA A 590 19.05 23.17 -11.83
N MET A 591 18.95 23.34 -10.51
CA MET A 591 19.63 22.49 -9.53
C MET A 591 19.08 21.06 -9.54
N ALA A 592 17.76 20.87 -9.54
CA ALA A 592 17.13 19.56 -9.55
C ALA A 592 17.46 18.77 -10.82
N LEU A 593 17.49 19.47 -11.96
CA LEU A 593 17.74 18.89 -13.28
C LEU A 593 19.23 18.83 -13.66
N GLN A 594 20.10 19.45 -12.87
CA GLN A 594 21.52 19.64 -13.18
C GLN A 594 21.74 20.28 -14.56
N LYS A 595 20.91 21.28 -14.88
CA LYS A 595 20.96 22.07 -16.14
C LYS A 595 21.32 23.53 -15.88
N PRO A 596 21.87 24.26 -16.87
CA PRO A 596 22.00 25.70 -16.80
C PRO A 596 20.64 26.41 -16.64
N GLU A 597 20.62 27.54 -15.91
CA GLU A 597 19.38 28.31 -15.68
C GLU A 597 18.74 28.82 -16.96
N ASP A 598 19.57 29.19 -17.95
CA ASP A 598 19.14 29.70 -19.25
C ASP A 598 18.46 28.66 -20.15
N GLU A 599 18.58 27.37 -19.81
CA GLU A 599 17.83 26.28 -20.45
C GLU A 599 16.45 26.06 -19.82
N ILE A 600 16.12 26.69 -18.68
CA ILE A 600 14.87 26.54 -17.98
C ILE A 600 13.87 27.59 -18.44
N GLY A 601 13.00 27.23 -19.37
CA GLY A 601 11.92 28.10 -19.81
C GLY A 601 10.81 28.22 -18.73
N TYR A 602 10.26 29.45 -18.58
CA TYR A 602 9.22 29.71 -17.58
C TYR A 602 7.97 28.84 -17.75
N ASP A 603 7.63 28.50 -18.99
CA ASP A 603 6.51 27.63 -19.37
C ASP A 603 6.95 26.23 -19.79
N ALA A 604 8.24 25.93 -19.69
CA ALA A 604 8.76 24.61 -20.04
C ALA A 604 8.33 23.58 -18.99
N ASP A 605 7.73 22.48 -19.43
CA ASP A 605 7.30 21.39 -18.58
C ASP A 605 8.52 20.64 -18.03
N PHE A 606 8.59 20.55 -16.70
CA PHE A 606 9.68 19.90 -15.96
C PHE A 606 9.99 18.52 -16.49
N PHE A 607 8.96 17.81 -16.85
CA PHE A 607 9.02 16.41 -17.25
C PHE A 607 9.21 16.25 -18.77
N THR A 608 8.33 16.83 -19.57
CA THR A 608 8.30 16.56 -21.03
C THR A 608 9.30 17.39 -21.80
N ASP A 609 9.53 18.65 -21.40
CA ASP A 609 10.39 19.58 -22.13
C ASP A 609 11.80 19.62 -21.55
N LEU A 610 11.91 19.56 -20.23
CA LEU A 610 13.18 19.65 -19.52
C LEU A 610 13.79 18.30 -19.15
N GLY A 611 13.04 17.21 -19.31
CA GLY A 611 13.52 15.84 -19.07
C GLY A 611 13.70 15.49 -17.58
N GLY A 612 13.04 16.21 -16.68
CA GLY A 612 13.06 15.94 -15.26
C GLY A 612 12.39 14.61 -14.92
N THR A 613 12.88 13.93 -13.91
CA THR A 613 12.29 12.71 -13.36
C THR A 613 11.40 13.05 -12.18
N SER A 614 10.51 12.12 -11.78
CA SER A 614 9.75 12.27 -10.55
C SER A 614 10.66 12.43 -9.32
N LEU A 615 11.86 11.87 -9.37
CA LEU A 615 12.86 11.98 -8.32
C LEU A 615 13.42 13.40 -8.22
N ASP A 616 13.74 13.99 -9.36
CA ASP A 616 14.21 15.37 -9.45
C ASP A 616 13.09 16.33 -9.00
N TYR A 617 11.84 16.01 -9.37
CA TYR A 617 10.68 16.79 -8.98
C TYR A 617 10.42 16.76 -7.46
N PHE A 618 10.59 15.60 -6.80
CA PHE A 618 10.49 15.52 -5.34
C PHE A 618 11.60 16.34 -4.65
N SER A 619 12.81 16.36 -5.23
CA SER A 619 13.89 17.20 -4.73
C SER A 619 13.55 18.68 -4.90
N LEU A 620 12.96 19.05 -6.03
CA LEU A 620 12.45 20.39 -6.31
C LEU A 620 11.39 20.80 -5.27
N VAL A 621 10.35 19.99 -5.07
CA VAL A 621 9.26 20.27 -4.12
C VAL A 621 9.76 20.35 -2.68
N ALA A 622 10.72 19.50 -2.29
CA ALA A 622 11.32 19.57 -0.96
C ALA A 622 12.08 20.91 -0.78
N GLY A 623 12.87 21.32 -1.77
CA GLY A 623 13.56 22.62 -1.77
C GLY A 623 12.59 23.81 -1.72
N MET A 624 11.51 23.73 -2.46
CA MET A 624 10.46 24.77 -2.47
C MET A 624 9.74 24.89 -1.12
N ARG A 625 9.41 23.75 -0.50
CA ARG A 625 8.81 23.76 0.85
C ARG A 625 9.72 24.43 1.87
N ASP A 626 11.01 24.15 1.81
CA ASP A 626 12.00 24.71 2.74
C ASP A 626 12.22 26.23 2.49
N GLU A 627 12.25 26.67 1.24
CA GLU A 627 12.47 28.08 0.87
C GLU A 627 11.24 28.95 1.08
N PHE A 628 10.07 28.50 0.59
CA PHE A 628 8.85 29.30 0.60
C PHE A 628 7.94 29.01 1.78
N ARG A 629 8.22 27.98 2.59
CA ARG A 629 7.41 27.51 3.73
C ARG A 629 5.97 27.16 3.37
N VAL A 630 5.77 26.71 2.13
CA VAL A 630 4.48 26.29 1.58
C VAL A 630 4.38 24.77 1.65
N SER A 631 3.24 24.26 2.10
CA SER A 631 2.96 22.80 2.10
C SER A 631 2.44 22.38 0.74
N PHE A 632 3.05 21.35 0.16
CA PHE A 632 2.58 20.71 -1.06
C PHE A 632 1.82 19.44 -0.71
N HIS A 633 0.60 19.29 -1.21
CA HIS A 633 -0.21 18.09 -1.08
C HIS A 633 -0.05 17.19 -2.31
N THR A 634 -0.54 15.96 -2.24
CA THR A 634 -0.38 14.98 -3.33
C THR A 634 -0.98 15.48 -4.65
N GLY A 635 -2.09 16.24 -4.58
CA GLY A 635 -2.72 16.87 -5.75
C GLY A 635 -1.90 18.00 -6.36
N ASP A 636 -1.11 18.72 -5.56
CA ASP A 636 -0.28 19.84 -5.99
C ASP A 636 0.99 19.38 -6.73
N MET A 637 1.37 18.11 -6.57
CA MET A 637 2.57 17.53 -7.19
C MET A 637 2.50 17.34 -8.72
N SER A 638 1.44 17.79 -9.33
CA SER A 638 1.24 17.76 -10.78
C SER A 638 1.57 19.07 -11.50
N MET A 639 1.94 20.11 -10.75
CA MET A 639 2.43 21.37 -11.31
C MET A 639 3.85 21.17 -11.85
N SER A 640 4.04 21.32 -13.14
CA SER A 640 5.26 20.89 -13.82
C SER A 640 6.03 22.02 -14.51
N THR A 641 5.58 23.26 -14.39
CA THR A 641 6.27 24.43 -14.96
C THR A 641 6.68 25.43 -13.87
N VAL A 642 7.68 26.27 -14.15
CA VAL A 642 8.06 27.37 -13.24
C VAL A 642 6.86 28.26 -12.98
N ARG A 643 6.05 28.55 -14.01
CA ARG A 643 4.86 29.37 -13.93
C ARG A 643 3.82 28.77 -12.96
N GLU A 644 3.49 27.50 -13.10
CA GLU A 644 2.49 26.84 -12.24
C GLU A 644 2.88 26.90 -10.76
N LEU A 645 4.14 26.62 -10.47
CA LEU A 645 4.66 26.66 -9.11
C LEU A 645 4.77 28.09 -8.57
N HIS A 646 5.08 29.05 -9.44
CA HIS A 646 5.11 30.46 -9.10
C HIS A 646 3.71 30.97 -8.70
N ASP A 647 2.70 30.71 -9.54
CA ASP A 647 1.33 31.10 -9.25
C ASP A 647 0.79 30.42 -7.98
N TYR A 648 1.14 29.13 -7.79
CA TYR A 648 0.80 28.41 -6.56
C TYR A 648 1.38 29.05 -5.30
N ILE A 649 2.65 29.47 -5.35
CA ILE A 649 3.27 30.15 -4.21
C ILE A 649 2.61 31.50 -3.94
N LEU A 650 2.31 32.27 -4.98
CA LEU A 650 1.60 33.56 -4.84
C LEU A 650 0.19 33.39 -4.26
N GLU A 651 -0.51 32.31 -4.59
CA GLU A 651 -1.84 31.99 -4.03
C GLU A 651 -1.77 31.57 -2.54
N LYS A 652 -0.63 31.05 -2.07
CA LYS A 652 -0.45 30.54 -0.69
C LYS A 652 0.24 31.51 0.27
N GLN A 653 0.85 32.58 -0.24
CA GLN A 653 1.41 33.68 0.55
C GLN A 653 0.37 34.77 0.80
#